data_d2f5bafd88eb3b3278e66a7f3aeab9e3
#
_entry.id   d2f5bafd88eb3b3278e66a7f3aeab9e3
#
_cell.length_a   1.000
_cell.length_b   1.000
_cell.length_c   1.000
_cell.angle_alpha   90.00
_cell.angle_beta   90.00
_cell.angle_gamma   90.00
#
_symmetry.space_group_name_H-M   'P 1'
#
loop_
_entity.id
_entity.type
_entity.pdbx_description
1 polymer ?
#
loop_
_entity_poly.entity_id
_entity_poly.type
_entity_poly.pdbx_seq_one_letter_code
_entity_poly.pdbx_strand_id
1 'polypeptide(L)'
;MAVVLSVGGHGGEPGPVADNLETWNAKIAAVPQPAGAGCLAADFPRLTWRRVACAAAPTEPMAPRLRGPGPVTDVGALGGGANASTPAGELIAKANGSFQNVVHVQHVDSVLAGVANVGAYTLQLNTNTFAATVCGVGHDQCKGWKQFLFANEGSAAASRSSVYIQYWIQHYFTTCPGGWTEYVPAGTVPLPDDKFCYFTPPLSGTAFAAPVPVTNLAIPTLLLTGEANVAGSGQDKVTMNDGLGHIVSAQTTPPIIPTQTIWWTAAEFNVFGYGNTATAVFNDPGRHYGDFGDTSLRAKTEIDYGGTKKPVCNSASFSAESNNLTVENVKLPNGPGLPAIVLPERLTGTPSVQGCMAAAVLGDTHEQTVAGTLYDFQATGDFVEAQIGSAFEVQTRKVSGAPIWPNASLNRSVATRMGTTRVALCDGTRLVVNGTTTPLASGATLSLPTGVTVRRVSNVYLVKDQSTGNNVRIAANLGANYVYNDVQVGVGDWPQTVRGLAGNPDNDDPTVLAAADGARFSIPLSFNDLYGRYGTSWRVNPLTTMLSACTAGGSGNPATPFYASNLPNQIWGQAYTICQGAGIVVKEWLDACTLDVGVLGPSAAAAYVGREPAAVSANPIQPAPPCSGPSPGPVCVRAGRTE
;
A
#
# COMPACT_ATOMS: atom_id res chain seq x y z
N MET A 1 -54.63 -6.74 58.58
CA MET A 1 -53.49 -5.83 58.71
C MET A 1 -52.45 -6.34 57.72
N ALA A 2 -52.45 -5.82 56.49
CA ALA A 2 -51.52 -6.24 55.42
C ALA A 2 -50.42 -5.19 55.35
N VAL A 3 -49.18 -5.61 55.54
CA VAL A 3 -47.99 -4.78 55.45
C VAL A 3 -47.56 -4.78 53.97
N VAL A 4 -47.69 -3.62 53.33
CA VAL A 4 -47.16 -3.38 51.99
C VAL A 4 -45.70 -2.98 52.13
N LEU A 5 -44.79 -3.87 51.72
CA LEU A 5 -43.37 -3.56 51.56
C LEU A 5 -43.19 -2.82 50.21
N SER A 6 -42.96 -1.52 50.24
CA SER A 6 -42.52 -0.74 49.08
C SER A 6 -41.03 -1.06 48.80
N VAL A 7 -40.76 -1.73 47.69
CA VAL A 7 -39.44 -1.86 47.13
C VAL A 7 -39.11 -0.54 46.43
N GLY A 8 -38.31 0.30 47.03
CA GLY A 8 -37.75 1.49 46.45
C GLY A 8 -36.80 1.14 45.32
N GLY A 9 -37.30 1.21 44.08
CA GLY A 9 -36.45 1.16 42.91
C GLY A 9 -35.66 2.47 42.83
N HIS A 10 -34.33 2.40 42.94
CA HIS A 10 -33.45 3.50 42.57
C HIS A 10 -33.48 3.62 41.03
N GLY A 11 -34.42 4.44 40.52
CA GLY A 11 -34.38 4.92 39.16
C GLY A 11 -33.20 5.89 39.02
N GLY A 12 -32.03 5.38 38.61
CA GLY A 12 -30.98 6.24 38.15
C GLY A 12 -31.48 6.99 36.93
N GLU A 13 -31.29 8.31 36.85
CA GLU A 13 -31.58 9.11 35.66
C GLU A 13 -30.96 8.44 34.42
N PRO A 14 -31.69 8.36 33.31
CA PRO A 14 -31.11 7.85 32.07
C PRO A 14 -29.94 8.74 31.69
N GLY A 15 -28.76 8.16 31.58
CA GLY A 15 -27.55 8.87 31.20
C GLY A 15 -27.70 9.55 29.83
N PRO A 16 -26.78 10.46 29.45
CA PRO A 16 -26.86 11.20 28.22
C PRO A 16 -26.94 10.27 27.01
N VAL A 17 -27.83 10.61 26.06
CA VAL A 17 -28.03 9.89 24.80
C VAL A 17 -27.75 10.80 23.61
N ALA A 18 -27.39 10.20 22.48
CA ALA A 18 -27.22 10.91 21.22
C ALA A 18 -28.41 10.68 20.31
N ASP A 19 -28.76 11.71 19.53
CA ASP A 19 -29.94 11.69 18.67
C ASP A 19 -29.76 10.85 17.40
N ASN A 20 -28.50 10.69 16.96
CA ASN A 20 -28.15 9.89 15.79
C ASN A 20 -26.76 9.26 15.95
N LEU A 21 -26.47 8.27 15.09
CA LEU A 21 -25.24 7.47 15.14
C LEU A 21 -23.97 8.31 14.87
N GLU A 22 -24.01 9.28 13.97
CA GLU A 22 -22.86 10.14 13.67
C GLU A 22 -22.47 10.97 14.90
N THR A 23 -23.45 11.62 15.53
CA THR A 23 -23.26 12.38 16.77
C THR A 23 -22.78 11.47 17.89
N TRP A 24 -23.29 10.25 17.98
CA TRP A 24 -22.87 9.29 18.98
C TRP A 24 -21.40 8.89 18.81
N ASN A 25 -20.99 8.51 17.59
CA ASN A 25 -19.59 8.15 17.29
C ASN A 25 -18.63 9.29 17.64
N ALA A 26 -18.97 10.53 17.31
CA ALA A 26 -18.14 11.69 17.62
C ALA A 26 -18.02 11.95 19.13
N LYS A 27 -19.09 11.75 19.90
CA LYS A 27 -19.13 12.05 21.34
C LYS A 27 -18.59 10.91 22.18
N ILE A 28 -18.91 9.63 21.87
CA ILE A 28 -18.51 8.47 22.69
C ILE A 28 -17.00 8.30 22.75
N ALA A 29 -16.29 8.67 21.69
CA ALA A 29 -14.83 8.64 21.65
C ALA A 29 -14.17 9.55 22.70
N ALA A 30 -14.86 10.65 23.09
CA ALA A 30 -14.40 11.59 24.10
C ALA A 30 -14.85 11.21 25.53
N VAL A 31 -15.75 10.23 25.68
CA VAL A 31 -16.21 9.78 27.01
C VAL A 31 -15.13 8.92 27.65
N PRO A 32 -14.62 9.30 28.85
CA PRO A 32 -13.62 8.52 29.55
C PRO A 32 -14.11 7.07 29.81
N GLN A 33 -13.27 6.12 29.48
CA GLN A 33 -13.53 4.72 29.84
C GLN A 33 -13.25 4.49 31.33
N PRO A 34 -14.03 3.60 32.00
CA PRO A 34 -13.74 3.20 33.37
C PRO A 34 -12.29 2.67 33.50
N ALA A 35 -11.54 3.20 34.46
CA ALA A 35 -10.16 2.82 34.68
C ALA A 35 -10.02 1.36 35.14
N GLY A 36 -8.87 0.73 34.82
CA GLY A 36 -8.48 -0.59 35.23
C GLY A 36 -8.81 -1.70 34.23
N ALA A 37 -8.15 -2.83 34.41
CA ALA A 37 -8.28 -4.00 33.55
C ALA A 37 -9.72 -4.51 33.44
N GLY A 38 -10.02 -5.19 32.34
CA GLY A 38 -11.30 -5.85 32.07
C GLY A 38 -11.91 -5.42 30.73
N CYS A 39 -13.17 -5.77 30.58
CA CYS A 39 -13.90 -5.68 29.33
C CYS A 39 -15.00 -4.62 29.43
N LEU A 40 -15.11 -3.80 28.38
CA LEU A 40 -16.02 -2.68 28.33
C LEU A 40 -16.82 -2.74 27.03
N ALA A 41 -18.05 -2.20 27.08
CA ALA A 41 -18.87 -1.96 25.90
C ALA A 41 -19.60 -0.62 26.01
N ALA A 42 -19.89 -0.04 24.85
CA ALA A 42 -20.79 1.10 24.70
C ALA A 42 -21.70 0.84 23.51
N ASP A 43 -23.00 1.15 23.66
CA ASP A 43 -24.01 0.91 22.64
C ASP A 43 -24.81 2.18 22.38
N PHE A 44 -25.02 2.50 21.10
CA PHE A 44 -25.92 3.55 20.68
C PHE A 44 -27.35 3.31 21.23
N PRO A 45 -28.07 4.33 21.67
CA PRO A 45 -27.71 5.75 21.64
C PRO A 45 -27.04 6.29 22.92
N ARG A 46 -26.65 5.42 23.86
CA ARG A 46 -26.14 5.83 25.18
C ARG A 46 -24.68 6.31 25.08
N LEU A 47 -24.39 7.46 25.68
CA LEU A 47 -23.05 8.04 25.76
C LEU A 47 -22.35 7.61 27.07
N THR A 48 -22.34 6.30 27.35
CA THR A 48 -21.73 5.75 28.55
C THR A 48 -21.07 4.41 28.29
N TRP A 49 -19.88 4.20 28.86
CA TRP A 49 -19.23 2.93 28.90
C TRP A 49 -19.74 2.06 30.05
N ARG A 50 -19.95 0.79 29.81
CA ARG A 50 -20.31 -0.20 30.84
C ARG A 50 -19.30 -1.32 30.90
N ARG A 51 -19.02 -1.82 32.10
CA ARG A 51 -18.27 -3.05 32.26
C ARG A 51 -19.12 -4.23 31.81
N VAL A 52 -18.49 -5.16 31.07
CA VAL A 52 -19.09 -6.42 30.63
C VAL A 52 -18.23 -7.58 31.10
N ALA A 53 -18.83 -8.78 31.16
CA ALA A 53 -18.06 -9.98 31.40
C ALA A 53 -17.07 -10.20 30.23
N CYS A 54 -15.82 -10.48 30.56
CA CYS A 54 -14.86 -10.87 29.54
C CYS A 54 -15.18 -12.26 29.01
N ALA A 55 -15.10 -12.41 27.69
CA ALA A 55 -15.23 -13.69 27.00
C ALA A 55 -13.84 -14.36 26.85
N ALA A 56 -13.85 -15.64 26.55
CA ALA A 56 -12.64 -16.32 26.11
C ALA A 56 -12.16 -15.70 24.79
N ALA A 57 -10.90 -15.29 24.73
CA ALA A 57 -10.28 -14.87 23.49
C ALA A 57 -10.01 -16.10 22.59
N PRO A 58 -9.94 -15.93 21.26
CA PRO A 58 -9.46 -16.95 20.36
C PRO A 58 -8.08 -17.47 20.76
N THR A 59 -7.87 -18.76 20.64
CA THR A 59 -6.60 -19.41 20.97
C THR A 59 -5.69 -19.62 19.76
N GLU A 60 -6.21 -19.38 18.54
CA GLU A 60 -5.43 -19.50 17.32
C GLU A 60 -4.25 -18.53 17.31
N PRO A 61 -3.04 -19.00 16.95
CA PRO A 61 -1.88 -18.14 16.83
C PRO A 61 -2.01 -17.23 15.60
N MET A 62 -1.90 -15.92 15.78
CA MET A 62 -1.70 -14.95 14.69
C MET A 62 -0.19 -14.81 14.52
N ALA A 63 0.37 -15.58 13.58
CA ALA A 63 1.80 -15.83 13.56
C ALA A 63 2.63 -14.60 13.14
N PRO A 64 3.79 -14.35 13.76
CA PRO A 64 4.73 -13.36 13.27
C PRO A 64 5.38 -13.82 11.98
N ARG A 65 5.80 -12.85 11.17
CA ARG A 65 6.58 -13.14 9.98
C ARG A 65 7.93 -13.73 10.35
N LEU A 66 8.17 -14.97 9.95
CA LEU A 66 9.42 -15.64 10.19
C LEU A 66 10.44 -15.20 9.13
N ARG A 67 11.56 -14.64 9.56
CA ARG A 67 12.70 -14.38 8.67
C ARG A 67 13.39 -15.71 8.36
N GLY A 68 13.13 -16.25 7.17
CA GLY A 68 13.83 -17.42 6.64
C GLY A 68 14.45 -17.11 5.27
N PRO A 69 15.34 -17.97 4.74
CA PRO A 69 15.96 -17.79 3.42
C PRO A 69 14.98 -18.05 2.25
N GLY A 70 13.68 -18.22 2.52
CA GLY A 70 12.63 -18.43 1.52
C GLY A 70 12.02 -17.14 0.99
N PRO A 71 11.23 -17.23 -0.10
CA PRO A 71 10.48 -16.09 -0.59
C PRO A 71 9.52 -15.60 0.49
N VAL A 72 9.63 -14.33 0.80
CA VAL A 72 8.82 -13.66 1.80
C VAL A 72 7.40 -13.54 1.25
N THR A 73 6.42 -14.22 1.88
CA THR A 73 5.01 -14.00 1.61
C THR A 73 4.60 -12.70 2.28
N ASP A 74 4.45 -11.67 1.50
CA ASP A 74 3.98 -10.36 1.96
C ASP A 74 2.45 -10.36 2.09
N VAL A 75 1.90 -9.37 2.77
CA VAL A 75 0.46 -9.10 2.78
C VAL A 75 -0.02 -8.88 1.35
N GLY A 76 -1.06 -9.60 0.94
CA GLY A 76 -1.53 -9.65 -0.43
C GLY A 76 -0.92 -10.78 -1.25
N ALA A 77 -1.71 -11.37 -2.15
CA ALA A 77 -1.33 -12.55 -2.97
C ALA A 77 -0.09 -12.34 -3.85
N LEU A 78 0.28 -11.11 -4.13
CA LEU A 78 1.41 -10.74 -4.99
C LEU A 78 2.55 -10.05 -4.22
N GLY A 79 2.51 -10.12 -2.90
CA GLY A 79 3.56 -9.66 -2.01
C GLY A 79 3.61 -8.14 -1.84
N GLY A 80 3.29 -7.67 -0.67
CA GLY A 80 3.43 -6.26 -0.29
C GLY A 80 2.69 -5.96 1.00
N GLY A 81 3.35 -5.29 1.92
CA GLY A 81 2.81 -4.73 3.12
C GLY A 81 3.52 -3.43 3.41
N ALA A 82 2.97 -2.62 4.26
CA ALA A 82 3.63 -1.42 4.73
C ALA A 82 3.28 -1.14 6.18
N ASN A 83 4.21 -0.52 6.88
CA ASN A 83 4.00 -0.03 8.22
C ASN A 83 4.30 1.47 8.31
N ALA A 84 3.58 2.14 9.21
CA ALA A 84 3.81 3.52 9.59
C ALA A 84 4.78 3.56 10.76
N SER A 85 5.95 4.17 10.59
CA SER A 85 6.93 4.34 11.65
C SER A 85 7.04 5.79 12.10
N THR A 86 7.37 6.00 13.37
CA THR A 86 7.63 7.34 13.90
C THR A 86 8.93 7.90 13.37
N PRO A 87 9.11 9.23 13.33
CA PRO A 87 10.42 9.84 13.22
C PRO A 87 11.37 9.33 14.32
N ALA A 88 12.68 9.38 14.08
CA ALA A 88 13.68 8.82 15.00
C ALA A 88 13.53 9.37 16.43
N GLY A 89 13.44 8.48 17.40
CA GLY A 89 13.32 8.78 18.83
C GLY A 89 11.91 9.02 19.35
N GLU A 90 10.90 9.01 18.49
CA GLU A 90 9.49 9.17 18.86
C GLU A 90 8.84 7.80 19.14
N LEU A 91 7.80 7.80 19.98
CA LEU A 91 7.11 6.57 20.39
C LEU A 91 5.62 6.65 20.16
N ILE A 92 5.04 5.57 19.65
CA ILE A 92 3.61 5.44 19.48
C ILE A 92 2.96 5.15 20.84
N ALA A 93 2.04 6.01 21.25
CA ALA A 93 1.18 5.78 22.41
C ALA A 93 -0.10 5.02 22.00
N LYS A 94 -0.60 5.33 20.80
CA LYS A 94 -1.83 4.78 20.23
C LYS A 94 -1.71 4.69 18.72
N ALA A 95 -2.28 3.64 18.15
CA ALA A 95 -2.47 3.55 16.70
C ALA A 95 -3.91 3.16 16.37
N ASN A 96 -4.35 3.58 15.17
CA ASN A 96 -5.67 3.32 14.64
C ASN A 96 -5.57 2.62 13.29
N GLY A 97 -6.42 1.62 13.10
CA GLY A 97 -6.63 0.96 11.82
C GLY A 97 -8.06 1.19 11.33
N SER A 98 -8.20 1.69 10.11
CA SER A 98 -9.50 1.97 9.47
C SER A 98 -9.42 1.79 7.96
N PHE A 99 -10.55 2.02 7.25
CA PHE A 99 -10.59 1.94 5.79
C PHE A 99 -11.14 3.24 5.22
N GLN A 100 -10.43 3.82 4.23
CA GLN A 100 -10.86 5.06 3.58
C GLN A 100 -11.84 4.83 2.43
N ASN A 101 -11.66 3.73 1.70
CA ASN A 101 -12.51 3.36 0.57
C ASN A 101 -12.54 1.84 0.46
N VAL A 102 -13.73 1.30 0.31
CA VAL A 102 -13.97 -0.15 0.15
C VAL A 102 -14.98 -0.32 -0.98
N VAL A 103 -14.58 -1.02 -2.03
CA VAL A 103 -15.39 -1.21 -3.24
C VAL A 103 -15.62 -2.70 -3.45
N HIS A 104 -16.87 -3.09 -3.62
CA HIS A 104 -17.33 -4.44 -3.96
C HIS A 104 -16.78 -5.56 -3.06
N VAL A 105 -16.49 -5.27 -1.79
CA VAL A 105 -16.16 -6.28 -0.79
C VAL A 105 -17.46 -6.87 -0.24
N GLN A 106 -17.77 -8.12 -0.60
CA GLN A 106 -18.98 -8.80 -0.21
C GLN A 106 -18.72 -10.00 0.71
N HIS A 107 -17.67 -10.75 0.43
CA HIS A 107 -17.32 -11.97 1.13
C HIS A 107 -15.82 -12.03 1.42
N VAL A 108 -15.48 -12.72 2.50
CA VAL A 108 -14.12 -13.11 2.83
C VAL A 108 -14.15 -14.49 3.47
N ASP A 109 -13.19 -15.31 3.09
CA ASP A 109 -12.95 -16.60 3.73
C ASP A 109 -11.51 -16.66 4.19
N SER A 110 -11.28 -17.20 5.36
CA SER A 110 -9.91 -17.52 5.80
C SER A 110 -9.50 -18.87 5.25
N VAL A 111 -8.45 -18.92 4.44
CA VAL A 111 -7.97 -20.15 3.81
C VAL A 111 -6.62 -20.54 4.37
N LEU A 112 -6.54 -21.75 4.94
CA LEU A 112 -5.32 -22.36 5.44
C LEU A 112 -5.10 -23.72 4.73
N ALA A 113 -3.96 -23.88 4.07
CA ALA A 113 -3.62 -25.11 3.35
C ALA A 113 -4.74 -25.62 2.40
N GLY A 114 -5.45 -24.69 1.76
CA GLY A 114 -6.56 -24.98 0.84
C GLY A 114 -7.90 -25.27 1.54
N VAL A 115 -7.97 -25.27 2.86
CA VAL A 115 -9.22 -25.41 3.63
C VAL A 115 -9.74 -24.03 3.99
N ALA A 116 -10.99 -23.75 3.63
CA ALA A 116 -11.61 -22.47 3.89
C ALA A 116 -12.48 -22.50 5.15
N ASN A 117 -12.34 -21.45 5.97
CA ASN A 117 -13.26 -21.08 7.04
C ASN A 117 -14.10 -19.89 6.54
N VAL A 118 -15.34 -20.17 6.19
CA VAL A 118 -16.25 -19.23 5.52
C VAL A 118 -16.60 -18.07 6.45
N GLY A 119 -16.41 -16.84 5.96
CA GLY A 119 -16.70 -15.62 6.69
C GLY A 119 -15.69 -15.29 7.81
N ALA A 120 -14.64 -16.09 7.98
CA ALA A 120 -13.60 -15.80 8.97
C ALA A 120 -12.59 -14.80 8.43
N TYR A 121 -12.18 -13.84 9.27
CA TYR A 121 -11.11 -12.88 9.00
C TYR A 121 -10.65 -12.21 10.30
N THR A 122 -9.49 -11.58 10.23
CA THR A 122 -8.99 -10.74 11.31
C THR A 122 -8.67 -9.34 10.82
N LEU A 123 -8.86 -8.34 11.69
CA LEU A 123 -8.19 -7.07 11.60
C LEU A 123 -7.05 -7.10 12.59
N GLN A 124 -5.85 -6.84 12.12
CA GLN A 124 -4.68 -6.85 12.97
C GLN A 124 -4.01 -5.50 12.94
N LEU A 125 -3.78 -4.95 14.12
CA LEU A 125 -2.95 -3.78 14.34
C LEU A 125 -1.73 -4.24 15.11
N ASN A 126 -0.61 -4.39 14.39
CA ASN A 126 0.60 -5.02 14.86
C ASN A 126 1.65 -3.97 15.25
N THR A 127 2.37 -4.20 16.36
CA THR A 127 3.54 -3.40 16.72
C THR A 127 4.77 -3.86 15.92
N ASN A 128 5.85 -3.07 15.89
CA ASN A 128 7.17 -3.63 15.58
C ASN A 128 7.62 -4.59 16.71
N THR A 129 8.63 -5.41 16.40
CA THR A 129 9.32 -6.20 17.43
C THR A 129 10.15 -5.29 18.33
N PHE A 130 10.26 -5.65 19.62
CA PHE A 130 10.96 -4.86 20.62
C PHE A 130 11.79 -5.72 21.57
N ALA A 131 12.80 -5.13 22.22
CA ALA A 131 13.54 -5.81 23.26
C ALA A 131 12.64 -6.05 24.48
N ALA A 132 12.57 -7.28 24.94
CA ALA A 132 11.74 -7.70 26.07
C ALA A 132 12.61 -8.18 27.23
N THR A 133 12.25 -7.81 28.45
CA THR A 133 13.03 -8.20 29.65
C THR A 133 13.11 -9.71 29.85
N VAL A 134 12.10 -10.44 29.38
CA VAL A 134 12.05 -11.91 29.43
C VAL A 134 13.16 -12.57 28.59
N CYS A 135 13.73 -11.85 27.62
CA CYS A 135 14.83 -12.33 26.79
C CYS A 135 16.18 -12.39 27.50
N GLY A 136 16.32 -11.70 28.65
CA GLY A 136 17.60 -11.66 29.37
C GLY A 136 18.70 -10.91 28.61
N VAL A 137 19.90 -10.95 29.15
CA VAL A 137 21.10 -10.32 28.56
C VAL A 137 21.82 -11.32 27.65
N GLY A 138 22.30 -10.87 26.49
CA GLY A 138 23.07 -11.70 25.55
C GLY A 138 22.22 -12.49 24.54
N HIS A 139 20.91 -12.27 24.50
CA HIS A 139 19.98 -12.90 23.55
C HIS A 139 19.36 -11.85 22.61
N ASP A 140 20.17 -11.16 21.83
CA ASP A 140 19.77 -10.01 21.01
C ASP A 140 18.75 -10.35 19.91
N GLN A 141 18.66 -11.61 19.49
CA GLN A 141 17.66 -12.07 18.54
C GLN A 141 16.27 -12.24 19.18
N CYS A 142 16.22 -12.52 20.49
CA CYS A 142 14.97 -12.66 21.20
C CYS A 142 14.25 -11.30 21.28
N LYS A 143 12.99 -11.26 20.85
CA LYS A 143 12.16 -10.05 20.78
C LYS A 143 10.74 -10.32 21.28
N GLY A 144 10.16 -9.32 21.92
CA GLY A 144 8.73 -9.25 22.16
C GLY A 144 7.98 -8.68 20.95
N TRP A 145 6.70 -9.04 20.82
CA TRP A 145 5.79 -8.50 19.81
C TRP A 145 4.36 -8.51 20.36
N LYS A 146 3.56 -7.50 20.01
CA LYS A 146 2.16 -7.36 20.43
C LYS A 146 1.27 -7.14 19.24
N GLN A 147 0.09 -7.73 19.30
CA GLN A 147 -0.96 -7.59 18.32
C GLN A 147 -2.26 -7.17 18.99
N PHE A 148 -2.85 -6.08 18.51
CA PHE A 148 -4.20 -5.65 18.85
C PHE A 148 -5.14 -6.20 17.79
N LEU A 149 -6.04 -7.08 18.18
CA LEU A 149 -6.75 -7.96 17.26
C LEU A 149 -8.26 -7.78 17.38
N PHE A 150 -8.90 -7.74 16.22
CA PHE A 150 -10.29 -8.11 16.05
C PHE A 150 -10.33 -9.42 15.25
N ALA A 151 -11.14 -10.37 15.68
CA ALA A 151 -11.39 -11.60 14.93
C ALA A 151 -12.88 -11.81 14.72
N ASN A 152 -13.26 -12.12 13.47
CA ASN A 152 -14.52 -12.75 13.11
C ASN A 152 -14.22 -14.23 12.84
N GLU A 153 -14.77 -15.12 13.67
CA GLU A 153 -14.35 -16.54 13.70
C GLU A 153 -15.02 -17.40 12.60
N GLY A 154 -15.88 -16.78 11.78
CA GLY A 154 -16.51 -17.43 10.62
C GLY A 154 -17.84 -18.11 10.91
N SER A 155 -18.29 -18.94 9.95
CA SER A 155 -19.66 -19.47 9.86
C SER A 155 -19.92 -20.77 10.61
N ALA A 156 -19.01 -21.24 11.43
CA ALA A 156 -19.32 -22.37 12.30
C ALA A 156 -20.51 -22.03 13.20
N ALA A 157 -21.26 -23.02 13.66
CA ALA A 157 -22.53 -22.87 14.39
C ALA A 157 -22.46 -22.00 15.68
N ALA A 158 -21.29 -21.43 15.98
CA ALA A 158 -21.00 -20.52 17.08
C ALA A 158 -20.14 -19.32 16.63
N SER A 159 -20.37 -18.81 15.42
CA SER A 159 -19.66 -17.62 14.91
C SER A 159 -19.67 -16.49 15.93
N ARG A 160 -18.48 -16.00 16.28
CA ARG A 160 -18.26 -14.91 17.22
C ARG A 160 -17.39 -13.84 16.58
N SER A 161 -17.58 -12.62 17.03
CA SER A 161 -16.62 -11.55 16.79
C SER A 161 -16.13 -11.02 18.12
N SER A 162 -14.84 -10.82 18.26
CA SER A 162 -14.26 -10.33 19.50
C SER A 162 -12.97 -9.54 19.29
N VAL A 163 -12.66 -8.68 20.26
CA VAL A 163 -11.36 -8.01 20.35
C VAL A 163 -10.54 -8.60 21.49
N TYR A 164 -9.25 -8.72 21.29
CA TYR A 164 -8.30 -9.23 22.26
C TYR A 164 -6.87 -8.83 21.90
N ILE A 165 -5.91 -9.13 22.76
CA ILE A 165 -4.50 -8.85 22.53
C ILE A 165 -3.76 -10.18 22.60
N GLN A 166 -2.90 -10.42 21.60
CA GLN A 166 -2.00 -11.57 21.58
C GLN A 166 -0.55 -11.10 21.71
N TYR A 167 0.21 -11.82 22.50
CA TYR A 167 1.60 -11.52 22.84
C TYR A 167 2.50 -12.61 22.31
N TRP A 168 3.69 -12.21 21.82
CA TRP A 168 4.68 -13.12 21.28
C TRP A 168 6.05 -12.84 21.85
N ILE A 169 6.82 -13.91 22.05
CA ILE A 169 8.27 -13.89 22.23
C ILE A 169 8.84 -14.66 21.05
N GLN A 170 9.65 -13.99 20.24
CA GLN A 170 10.28 -14.55 19.04
C GLN A 170 11.73 -14.87 19.36
N HIS A 171 12.26 -15.95 18.79
CA HIS A 171 13.64 -16.40 18.98
C HIS A 171 14.00 -16.62 20.45
N TYR A 172 13.08 -17.23 21.19
CA TYR A 172 13.31 -17.56 22.60
C TYR A 172 14.24 -18.77 22.73
N PHE A 173 15.25 -18.65 23.56
CA PHE A 173 16.42 -19.55 23.60
C PHE A 173 16.24 -20.77 24.52
N THR A 174 15.08 -20.96 25.11
CA THR A 174 14.78 -22.07 26.00
C THR A 174 13.30 -22.45 25.94
N THR A 175 12.81 -23.31 26.82
CA THR A 175 11.38 -23.67 26.90
C THR A 175 10.53 -22.43 27.15
N CYS A 176 9.42 -22.30 26.44
CA CYS A 176 8.50 -21.16 26.56
C CYS A 176 8.08 -20.95 28.03
N PRO A 177 7.93 -19.70 28.46
CA PRO A 177 7.55 -19.40 29.85
C PRO A 177 6.24 -20.09 30.25
N GLY A 178 6.05 -20.35 31.55
CA GLY A 178 4.84 -21.00 32.06
C GLY A 178 3.56 -20.27 31.61
N GLY A 179 2.62 -21.01 31.05
CA GLY A 179 1.38 -20.48 30.49
C GLY A 179 1.45 -20.01 29.03
N TRP A 180 2.65 -19.96 28.43
CA TRP A 180 2.85 -19.67 27.05
C TRP A 180 2.84 -20.94 26.18
N THR A 181 2.34 -20.84 24.97
CA THR A 181 2.29 -21.93 23.99
C THR A 181 3.43 -21.78 22.99
N GLU A 182 4.16 -22.87 22.73
CA GLU A 182 5.16 -22.91 21.66
C GLU A 182 4.45 -23.01 20.31
N TYR A 183 4.84 -22.12 19.40
CA TYR A 183 4.40 -22.15 18.01
C TYR A 183 5.47 -22.77 17.14
N VAL A 184 5.10 -23.81 16.40
CA VAL A 184 5.96 -24.46 15.42
C VAL A 184 5.35 -24.24 14.04
N PRO A 185 6.02 -23.49 13.16
CA PRO A 185 5.53 -23.28 11.79
C PRO A 185 5.35 -24.61 11.06
N ALA A 186 4.28 -24.73 10.29
CA ALA A 186 4.00 -25.95 9.51
C ALA A 186 5.18 -26.28 8.56
N GLY A 187 5.62 -27.55 8.59
CA GLY A 187 6.74 -28.01 7.75
C GLY A 187 8.14 -27.68 8.28
N THR A 188 8.26 -27.13 9.49
CA THR A 188 9.54 -26.91 10.16
C THR A 188 9.75 -27.89 11.32
N VAL A 189 11.01 -28.09 11.70
CA VAL A 189 11.37 -28.84 12.90
C VAL A 189 11.64 -27.83 14.02
N PRO A 190 11.07 -28.02 15.24
CA PRO A 190 11.37 -27.15 16.36
C PRO A 190 12.86 -27.11 16.63
N LEU A 191 13.44 -25.93 16.70
CA LEU A 191 14.83 -25.75 17.09
C LEU A 191 14.89 -25.65 18.63
N PRO A 192 15.82 -26.36 19.29
CA PRO A 192 15.86 -26.39 20.75
C PRO A 192 16.11 -25.01 21.36
N ASP A 193 16.84 -24.14 20.68
CA ASP A 193 17.30 -22.84 21.17
C ASP A 193 16.76 -21.66 20.35
N ASP A 194 15.68 -21.84 19.58
CA ASP A 194 15.05 -20.81 18.75
C ASP A 194 13.55 -21.02 18.65
N LYS A 195 12.83 -20.63 19.70
CA LYS A 195 11.40 -20.87 19.85
C LYS A 195 10.57 -19.62 19.61
N PHE A 196 9.38 -19.84 19.07
CA PHE A 196 8.33 -18.84 19.02
C PHE A 196 7.27 -19.17 20.05
N CYS A 197 7.09 -18.30 21.02
CA CYS A 197 6.14 -18.49 22.10
C CYS A 197 5.04 -17.45 22.00
N TYR A 198 3.77 -17.87 22.10
CA TYR A 198 2.65 -16.93 22.13
C TYR A 198 1.79 -17.12 23.36
N PHE A 199 1.10 -16.06 23.73
CA PHE A 199 0.18 -16.03 24.83
C PHE A 199 -1.02 -15.13 24.53
N THR A 200 -2.22 -15.69 24.66
CA THR A 200 -3.46 -14.93 24.66
C THR A 200 -4.04 -15.05 26.06
N PRO A 201 -4.18 -13.95 26.82
CA PRO A 201 -4.71 -14.03 28.18
C PRO A 201 -6.12 -14.64 28.16
N PRO A 202 -6.37 -15.67 28.98
CA PRO A 202 -7.69 -16.28 29.06
C PRO A 202 -8.72 -15.27 29.62
N LEU A 203 -9.98 -15.34 29.15
CA LEU A 203 -11.06 -14.42 29.56
C LEU A 203 -10.68 -12.94 29.43
N SER A 204 -9.92 -12.58 28.40
CA SER A 204 -9.48 -11.20 28.11
C SER A 204 -10.09 -10.63 26.85
N GLY A 205 -10.93 -11.40 26.13
CA GLY A 205 -11.64 -10.94 24.95
C GLY A 205 -12.93 -10.22 25.32
N THR A 206 -13.31 -9.23 24.51
CA THR A 206 -14.64 -8.63 24.56
C THR A 206 -15.38 -8.97 23.28
N ALA A 207 -16.46 -9.73 23.40
CA ALA A 207 -17.26 -10.18 22.26
C ALA A 207 -18.30 -9.14 21.86
N PHE A 208 -18.58 -9.05 20.56
CA PHE A 208 -19.78 -8.42 20.04
C PHE A 208 -20.99 -9.35 20.25
N ALA A 209 -22.17 -8.75 20.31
CA ALA A 209 -23.42 -9.50 20.45
C ALA A 209 -23.76 -10.36 19.22
N ALA A 210 -23.21 -10.01 18.06
CA ALA A 210 -23.36 -10.71 16.79
C ALA A 210 -22.03 -10.68 16.01
N PRO A 211 -21.84 -11.59 15.04
CA PRO A 211 -20.70 -11.52 14.12
C PRO A 211 -20.68 -10.19 13.37
N VAL A 212 -19.47 -9.66 13.11
CA VAL A 212 -19.27 -8.47 12.30
C VAL A 212 -18.90 -8.90 10.88
N PRO A 213 -19.80 -8.75 9.90
CA PRO A 213 -19.53 -9.18 8.53
C PRO A 213 -18.49 -8.29 7.87
N VAL A 214 -17.77 -8.83 6.89
CA VAL A 214 -16.72 -8.10 6.16
C VAL A 214 -17.24 -6.86 5.44
N THR A 215 -18.53 -6.84 5.09
CA THR A 215 -19.18 -5.67 4.48
C THR A 215 -19.16 -4.42 5.37
N ASN A 216 -18.99 -4.60 6.70
CA ASN A 216 -18.82 -3.46 7.62
C ASN A 216 -17.53 -2.69 7.40
N LEU A 217 -16.53 -3.26 6.70
CA LEU A 217 -15.30 -2.53 6.34
C LEU A 217 -15.58 -1.27 5.52
N ALA A 218 -16.69 -1.24 4.79
CA ALA A 218 -17.14 -0.08 4.02
C ALA A 218 -17.73 1.05 4.88
N ILE A 219 -17.94 0.84 6.18
CA ILE A 219 -18.52 1.81 7.08
C ILE A 219 -17.42 2.77 7.57
N PRO A 220 -17.52 4.10 7.30
CA PRO A 220 -16.44 5.04 7.59
C PRO A 220 -16.06 5.16 9.07
N THR A 221 -16.95 4.78 9.99
CA THR A 221 -16.74 4.82 11.44
C THR A 221 -16.19 3.53 12.03
N LEU A 222 -16.00 2.47 11.20
CA LEU A 222 -15.31 1.26 11.64
C LEU A 222 -13.85 1.59 11.98
N LEU A 223 -13.43 1.23 13.20
CA LEU A 223 -12.13 1.63 13.73
C LEU A 223 -11.61 0.60 14.72
N LEU A 224 -10.41 0.06 14.46
CA LEU A 224 -9.63 -0.71 15.44
C LEU A 224 -8.56 0.19 16.05
N THR A 225 -8.52 0.29 17.37
CA THR A 225 -7.53 1.09 18.11
C THR A 225 -6.73 0.20 19.04
N GLY A 226 -5.40 0.34 19.01
CA GLY A 226 -4.47 -0.25 19.96
C GLY A 226 -3.80 0.85 20.80
N GLU A 227 -3.72 0.64 22.10
CA GLU A 227 -3.01 1.51 23.03
C GLU A 227 -2.06 0.66 23.88
N ALA A 228 -0.79 1.04 23.92
CA ALA A 228 0.21 0.39 24.77
C ALA A 228 0.51 1.26 25.97
N ASN A 229 0.72 0.63 27.14
CA ASN A 229 1.05 1.32 28.39
C ASN A 229 0.06 2.45 28.74
N VAL A 230 -1.23 2.15 28.69
CA VAL A 230 -2.33 3.11 28.93
C VAL A 230 -2.05 3.98 30.16
N ALA A 231 -1.92 5.28 29.97
CA ALA A 231 -1.66 6.28 31.03
C ALA A 231 -0.51 5.92 31.99
N GLY A 232 0.53 5.23 31.50
CA GLY A 232 1.67 4.81 32.32
C GLY A 232 1.42 3.63 33.26
N SER A 233 0.26 2.95 33.12
CA SER A 233 -0.12 1.82 33.98
C SER A 233 0.58 0.50 33.65
N GLY A 234 1.29 0.42 32.52
CA GLY A 234 1.83 -0.81 31.96
C GLY A 234 0.77 -1.71 31.30
N GLN A 235 -0.49 -1.28 31.25
CA GLN A 235 -1.60 -2.02 30.65
C GLN A 235 -1.71 -1.72 29.17
N ASP A 236 -2.09 -2.73 28.39
CA ASP A 236 -2.40 -2.58 26.97
C ASP A 236 -3.92 -2.63 26.77
N LYS A 237 -4.43 -1.90 25.77
CA LYS A 237 -5.85 -1.84 25.49
C LYS A 237 -6.11 -1.94 23.99
N VAL A 238 -7.11 -2.71 23.63
CA VAL A 238 -7.67 -2.77 22.27
C VAL A 238 -9.13 -2.33 22.31
N THR A 239 -9.54 -1.55 21.31
CA THR A 239 -10.92 -1.08 21.14
C THR A 239 -11.35 -1.24 19.70
N MET A 240 -12.56 -1.74 19.46
CA MET A 240 -13.16 -1.85 18.13
C MET A 240 -14.52 -1.21 18.12
N ASN A 241 -14.73 -0.29 17.19
CA ASN A 241 -16.03 0.24 16.77
C ASN A 241 -16.46 -0.50 15.50
N ASP A 242 -17.63 -1.16 15.51
CA ASP A 242 -18.16 -1.89 14.35
C ASP A 242 -18.75 -0.98 13.26
N GLY A 243 -18.82 0.31 13.54
CA GLY A 243 -19.43 1.32 12.66
C GLY A 243 -20.95 1.41 12.76
N LEU A 244 -21.62 0.48 13.44
CA LEU A 244 -23.08 0.39 13.55
C LEU A 244 -23.63 0.78 14.94
N GLY A 245 -22.80 1.33 15.80
CA GLY A 245 -23.19 1.79 17.14
C GLY A 245 -22.86 0.83 18.25
N HIS A 246 -21.95 -0.10 18.02
CA HIS A 246 -21.41 -0.98 19.04
C HIS A 246 -19.90 -0.80 19.14
N ILE A 247 -19.43 -0.47 20.32
CA ILE A 247 -17.99 -0.39 20.61
C ILE A 247 -17.66 -1.35 21.75
N VAL A 248 -16.64 -2.16 21.57
CA VAL A 248 -16.11 -3.06 22.59
C VAL A 248 -14.65 -2.79 22.84
N SER A 249 -14.20 -3.00 24.08
CA SER A 249 -12.82 -2.77 24.49
C SER A 249 -12.36 -3.86 25.45
N ALA A 250 -11.11 -4.26 25.32
CA ALA A 250 -10.44 -5.16 26.26
C ALA A 250 -9.14 -4.52 26.74
N GLN A 251 -8.96 -4.47 28.07
CA GLN A 251 -7.76 -3.94 28.71
C GLN A 251 -7.14 -5.00 29.62
N THR A 252 -5.85 -5.27 29.44
CA THR A 252 -5.14 -6.32 30.16
C THR A 252 -4.77 -5.91 31.60
N THR A 253 -4.51 -6.88 32.45
CA THR A 253 -3.81 -6.68 33.73
C THR A 253 -2.31 -6.41 33.48
N PRO A 254 -1.54 -5.88 34.47
CA PRO A 254 -0.16 -5.41 34.28
C PRO A 254 0.77 -6.43 33.66
N PRO A 255 1.89 -6.01 33.16
CA PRO A 255 2.36 -6.29 31.81
C PRO A 255 2.71 -7.76 31.63
N ILE A 256 2.09 -8.37 30.62
CA ILE A 256 2.40 -9.73 30.17
C ILE A 256 3.79 -9.76 29.54
N ILE A 257 4.11 -8.78 28.70
CA ILE A 257 5.47 -8.43 28.32
C ILE A 257 5.66 -6.98 28.77
N PRO A 258 6.50 -6.72 29.77
CA PRO A 258 6.80 -5.35 30.18
C PRO A 258 7.41 -4.61 28.97
N THR A 259 6.62 -3.76 28.36
CA THR A 259 7.16 -2.77 27.44
C THR A 259 7.60 -1.59 28.26
N GLN A 260 8.88 -1.32 28.22
CA GLN A 260 9.32 0.04 28.48
C GLN A 260 8.72 0.90 27.36
N THR A 261 8.34 2.12 27.66
CA THR A 261 7.72 3.08 26.74
C THR A 261 8.53 3.36 25.45
N ILE A 262 9.67 2.75 25.31
CA ILE A 262 10.71 3.05 24.30
C ILE A 262 10.59 2.21 23.02
N TRP A 263 9.62 1.32 22.87
CA TRP A 263 9.76 0.26 21.88
C TRP A 263 8.68 0.18 20.80
N TRP A 264 7.56 0.87 20.93
CA TRP A 264 6.57 0.92 19.86
C TRP A 264 6.86 2.09 18.93
N THR A 265 7.54 1.83 17.84
CA THR A 265 7.96 2.84 16.86
C THR A 265 7.34 2.64 15.48
N ALA A 266 6.69 1.50 15.24
CA ALA A 266 6.03 1.22 13.97
C ALA A 266 4.73 0.44 14.18
N ALA A 267 3.72 0.74 13.36
CA ALA A 267 2.43 0.08 13.36
C ALA A 267 2.06 -0.39 11.94
N GLU A 268 1.56 -1.62 11.83
CA GLU A 268 0.98 -2.22 10.64
C GLU A 268 -0.51 -2.46 10.89
N PHE A 269 -1.36 -2.17 9.89
CA PHE A 269 -2.77 -2.52 9.96
C PHE A 269 -3.26 -3.05 8.60
N ASN A 270 -4.01 -4.17 8.66
CA ASN A 270 -4.68 -4.72 7.48
C ASN A 270 -5.76 -5.76 7.86
N VAL A 271 -6.44 -6.28 6.82
CA VAL A 271 -7.27 -7.48 6.88
C VAL A 271 -6.42 -8.71 6.59
N PHE A 272 -6.49 -9.70 7.47
CA PHE A 272 -5.72 -10.93 7.37
C PHE A 272 -6.61 -12.16 7.52
N GLY A 273 -6.10 -13.33 7.14
CA GLY A 273 -6.72 -14.61 7.47
C GLY A 273 -6.81 -14.85 8.97
N TYR A 274 -7.59 -15.84 9.37
CA TYR A 274 -7.82 -16.20 10.76
C TYR A 274 -6.82 -17.29 11.21
N GLY A 275 -5.72 -16.84 11.78
CA GLY A 275 -4.72 -17.69 12.42
C GLY A 275 -3.78 -18.48 11.50
N ASN A 276 -2.67 -18.94 12.07
CA ASN A 276 -1.80 -19.98 11.52
C ASN A 276 -1.28 -19.72 10.09
N THR A 277 -0.92 -18.50 9.74
CA THR A 277 -0.50 -18.13 8.37
C THR A 277 -1.61 -18.19 7.31
N ALA A 278 -2.87 -18.15 7.72
CA ALA A 278 -3.99 -18.18 6.81
C ALA A 278 -4.07 -16.94 5.93
N THR A 279 -4.68 -17.10 4.76
CA THR A 279 -4.93 -16.00 3.82
C THR A 279 -6.41 -15.61 3.86
N ALA A 280 -6.72 -14.34 4.02
CA ALA A 280 -8.05 -13.80 3.77
C ALA A 280 -8.31 -13.77 2.26
N VAL A 281 -9.25 -14.55 1.78
CA VAL A 281 -9.62 -14.63 0.36
C VAL A 281 -10.90 -13.85 0.15
N PHE A 282 -10.77 -12.67 -0.45
CA PHE A 282 -11.89 -11.80 -0.80
C PHE A 282 -12.58 -12.29 -2.06
N ASN A 283 -13.92 -12.31 -2.04
CA ASN A 283 -14.78 -12.53 -3.21
C ASN A 283 -14.29 -13.67 -4.12
N ASP A 284 -14.01 -14.83 -3.55
CA ASP A 284 -13.47 -16.00 -4.28
C ASP A 284 -14.42 -16.40 -5.44
N PRO A 285 -14.02 -16.20 -6.71
CA PRO A 285 -14.84 -16.56 -7.87
C PRO A 285 -15.12 -18.08 -7.96
N GLY A 286 -14.26 -18.91 -7.37
CA GLY A 286 -14.46 -20.37 -7.28
C GLY A 286 -15.65 -20.76 -6.40
N ARG A 287 -16.19 -19.83 -5.60
CA ARG A 287 -17.33 -20.03 -4.70
C ARG A 287 -18.62 -19.36 -5.14
N HIS A 288 -18.72 -18.93 -6.38
CA HIS A 288 -19.93 -18.33 -6.96
C HIS A 288 -20.33 -16.96 -6.39
N TYR A 289 -19.38 -16.17 -5.86
CA TYR A 289 -19.65 -14.81 -5.39
C TYR A 289 -19.72 -13.75 -6.50
N GLY A 290 -19.63 -14.17 -7.77
CA GLY A 290 -19.68 -13.29 -8.94
C GLY A 290 -18.30 -12.79 -9.39
N ASP A 291 -18.28 -12.02 -10.48
CA ASP A 291 -17.07 -11.38 -10.99
C ASP A 291 -16.95 -9.97 -10.35
N PHE A 292 -16.13 -9.88 -9.31
CA PHE A 292 -15.84 -8.62 -8.61
C PHE A 292 -14.40 -8.18 -8.88
N GLY A 293 -13.97 -8.22 -10.14
CA GLY A 293 -12.61 -7.86 -10.55
C GLY A 293 -12.15 -6.44 -10.18
N ASP A 294 -13.07 -5.59 -9.73
CA ASP A 294 -12.81 -4.25 -9.19
C ASP A 294 -12.84 -4.17 -7.65
N THR A 295 -12.93 -5.32 -6.96
CA THR A 295 -12.83 -5.38 -5.50
C THR A 295 -11.55 -4.70 -5.03
N SER A 296 -11.69 -3.68 -4.19
CA SER A 296 -10.57 -2.94 -3.65
C SER A 296 -10.85 -2.37 -2.27
N LEU A 297 -9.79 -2.14 -1.52
CA LEU A 297 -9.85 -1.42 -0.24
C LEU A 297 -8.61 -0.52 -0.08
N ARG A 298 -8.74 0.47 0.81
CA ARG A 298 -7.64 1.34 1.23
C ARG A 298 -7.52 1.26 2.74
N ALA A 299 -6.64 0.39 3.22
CA ALA A 299 -6.35 0.28 4.64
C ALA A 299 -5.55 1.50 5.11
N LYS A 300 -5.99 2.14 6.19
CA LYS A 300 -5.34 3.32 6.77
C LYS A 300 -4.79 2.98 8.15
N THR A 301 -3.49 3.21 8.33
CA THR A 301 -2.80 3.12 9.62
C THR A 301 -2.46 4.52 10.09
N GLU A 302 -3.04 4.95 11.21
CA GLU A 302 -2.72 6.22 11.88
C GLU A 302 -1.90 5.95 13.13
N ILE A 303 -0.91 6.80 13.42
CA ILE A 303 -0.07 6.69 14.61
C ILE A 303 -0.12 7.99 15.43
N ASP A 304 -0.34 7.86 16.72
CA ASP A 304 -0.28 8.95 17.69
C ASP A 304 1.00 8.83 18.51
N TYR A 305 1.96 9.66 18.21
CA TYR A 305 3.23 9.79 18.92
C TYR A 305 3.42 11.20 19.51
N GLY A 306 2.34 11.99 19.57
CA GLY A 306 2.37 13.37 20.05
C GLY A 306 2.90 14.40 19.06
N GLY A 307 3.35 13.97 17.87
CA GLY A 307 3.83 14.83 16.79
C GLY A 307 2.88 14.89 15.60
N THR A 308 3.16 15.79 14.66
CA THR A 308 2.35 16.01 13.45
C THR A 308 3.10 15.75 12.14
N LYS A 309 4.40 15.40 12.22
CA LYS A 309 5.19 15.08 11.03
C LYS A 309 4.65 13.83 10.35
N LYS A 310 4.77 13.78 9.04
CA LYS A 310 4.45 12.54 8.28
C LYS A 310 5.22 11.35 8.86
N PRO A 311 4.59 10.16 8.90
CA PRO A 311 5.31 8.97 9.33
C PRO A 311 6.36 8.58 8.31
N VAL A 312 7.36 7.85 8.76
CA VAL A 312 8.21 7.05 7.89
C VAL A 312 7.41 5.84 7.45
N CYS A 313 7.41 5.55 6.16
CA CYS A 313 6.79 4.33 5.62
C CYS A 313 7.89 3.31 5.31
N ASN A 314 7.70 2.08 5.75
CA ASN A 314 8.57 0.95 5.39
C ASN A 314 7.74 -0.13 4.71
N SER A 315 8.24 -0.63 3.59
CA SER A 315 7.63 -1.73 2.84
C SER A 315 8.00 -3.07 3.49
N ALA A 316 7.39 -3.34 4.64
CA ALA A 316 7.55 -4.59 5.37
C ALA A 316 6.28 -4.94 6.12
N SER A 317 5.98 -6.24 6.25
CA SER A 317 4.90 -6.78 7.07
C SER A 317 5.45 -7.43 8.32
N PHE A 318 4.72 -7.32 9.43
CA PHE A 318 5.04 -7.98 10.69
C PHE A 318 4.31 -9.31 10.86
N SER A 319 3.14 -9.48 10.21
CA SER A 319 2.34 -10.71 10.26
C SER A 319 2.73 -11.71 9.18
N ALA A 320 2.57 -12.99 9.47
CA ALA A 320 2.68 -14.08 8.49
C ALA A 320 1.34 -14.41 7.83
N GLU A 321 0.21 -13.99 8.42
CA GLU A 321 -1.09 -14.02 7.74
C GLU A 321 -1.10 -13.03 6.57
N SER A 322 -2.00 -13.26 5.60
CA SER A 322 -2.06 -12.48 4.37
C SER A 322 -3.50 -12.28 3.90
N ASN A 323 -3.65 -11.56 2.79
CA ASN A 323 -4.88 -11.53 2.00
C ASN A 323 -4.57 -11.78 0.52
N ASN A 324 -5.59 -11.97 -0.33
CA ASN A 324 -5.45 -12.22 -1.75
C ASN A 324 -5.47 -10.96 -2.61
N LEU A 325 -5.48 -9.77 -2.01
CA LEU A 325 -5.45 -8.51 -2.74
C LEU A 325 -4.02 -8.17 -3.15
N THR A 326 -3.88 -7.50 -4.28
CA THR A 326 -2.60 -6.95 -4.73
C THR A 326 -2.40 -5.58 -4.11
N VAL A 327 -1.32 -5.42 -3.36
CA VAL A 327 -0.91 -4.13 -2.80
C VAL A 327 -0.43 -3.22 -3.93
N GLU A 328 -0.89 -1.97 -3.90
CA GLU A 328 -0.45 -0.90 -4.78
C GLU A 328 0.50 0.06 -4.02
N ASN A 329 0.81 1.18 -4.64
CA ASN A 329 1.66 2.19 -4.03
C ASN A 329 1.00 2.85 -2.80
N VAL A 330 1.68 2.83 -1.66
CA VAL A 330 1.26 3.47 -0.41
C VAL A 330 1.12 4.98 -0.60
N LYS A 331 0.13 5.57 0.04
CA LYS A 331 -0.09 7.02 0.07
C LYS A 331 0.25 7.56 1.45
N LEU A 332 0.86 8.73 1.47
CA LEU A 332 1.15 9.51 2.66
C LEU A 332 0.22 10.74 2.67
N PRO A 333 -0.98 10.65 3.27
CA PRO A 333 -1.95 11.72 3.20
C PRO A 333 -1.42 13.00 3.86
N ASN A 334 -1.70 14.14 3.20
CA ASN A 334 -1.52 15.46 3.76
C ASN A 334 -2.87 15.92 4.34
N GLY A 335 -2.87 16.52 5.50
CA GLY A 335 -4.09 17.11 6.05
C GLY A 335 -4.12 17.13 7.58
N PRO A 336 -5.18 17.69 8.16
CA PRO A 336 -5.39 17.66 9.60
C PRO A 336 -5.68 16.21 10.04
N GLY A 337 -5.13 15.81 11.16
CA GLY A 337 -5.32 14.49 11.75
C GLY A 337 -4.01 13.89 12.23
N LEU A 338 -4.08 12.64 12.68
CA LEU A 338 -2.89 11.89 13.07
C LEU A 338 -2.04 11.56 11.83
N PRO A 339 -0.72 11.52 11.97
CA PRO A 339 0.17 10.99 10.94
C PRO A 339 -0.26 9.60 10.48
N ALA A 340 -0.34 9.39 9.16
CA ALA A 340 -0.91 8.17 8.62
C ALA A 340 -0.24 7.72 7.33
N ILE A 341 -0.35 6.41 7.07
CA ILE A 341 -0.19 5.82 5.73
C ILE A 341 -1.52 5.23 5.27
N VAL A 342 -1.72 5.18 3.96
CA VAL A 342 -2.84 4.49 3.33
C VAL A 342 -2.30 3.48 2.35
N LEU A 343 -2.68 2.24 2.52
CA LEU A 343 -2.28 1.09 1.71
C LEU A 343 -3.44 0.73 0.78
N PRO A 344 -3.37 1.11 -0.53
CA PRO A 344 -4.36 0.68 -1.50
C PRO A 344 -4.12 -0.79 -1.87
N GLU A 345 -5.21 -1.55 -1.94
CA GLU A 345 -5.19 -2.96 -2.31
C GLU A 345 -6.33 -3.27 -3.27
N ARG A 346 -6.08 -4.13 -4.25
CA ARG A 346 -7.07 -4.51 -5.27
C ARG A 346 -7.01 -5.99 -5.61
N LEU A 347 -8.19 -6.59 -5.85
CA LEU A 347 -8.26 -7.93 -6.42
C LEU A 347 -7.93 -7.86 -7.92
N THR A 348 -6.70 -8.22 -8.28
CA THR A 348 -6.23 -8.22 -9.67
C THR A 348 -5.29 -9.38 -9.93
N GLY A 349 -5.34 -9.93 -11.15
CA GLY A 349 -4.41 -10.98 -11.58
C GLY A 349 -3.03 -10.45 -12.01
N THR A 350 -2.86 -9.12 -12.17
CA THR A 350 -1.62 -8.52 -12.68
C THR A 350 -0.81 -7.88 -11.55
N PRO A 351 0.53 -8.02 -11.56
CA PRO A 351 1.39 -7.36 -10.60
C PRO A 351 1.26 -5.84 -10.65
N SER A 352 1.20 -5.19 -9.50
CA SER A 352 1.28 -3.73 -9.35
C SER A 352 2.64 -3.32 -8.81
N VAL A 353 3.02 -2.06 -9.06
CA VAL A 353 4.14 -1.45 -8.34
C VAL A 353 3.78 -1.37 -6.86
N GLN A 354 4.76 -1.63 -6.01
CA GLN A 354 4.60 -1.73 -4.56
C GLN A 354 5.54 -0.73 -3.87
N GLY A 355 5.32 -0.50 -2.59
CA GLY A 355 6.22 0.29 -1.76
C GLY A 355 5.62 1.61 -1.27
N CYS A 356 6.44 2.37 -0.58
CA CYS A 356 6.04 3.59 0.11
C CYS A 356 5.81 4.78 -0.82
N MET A 357 6.52 4.83 -1.93
CA MET A 357 6.36 5.83 -2.98
C MET A 357 6.59 5.20 -4.34
N ALA A 358 6.02 5.79 -5.39
CA ALA A 358 6.27 5.35 -6.75
C ALA A 358 6.40 6.51 -7.72
N ALA A 359 7.23 6.25 -8.74
CA ALA A 359 7.32 7.05 -9.96
C ALA A 359 6.74 6.28 -11.15
N ALA A 360 6.47 6.96 -12.24
CA ALA A 360 5.98 6.33 -13.47
C ALA A 360 6.54 7.03 -14.71
N VAL A 361 6.79 6.24 -15.75
CA VAL A 361 7.10 6.71 -17.11
C VAL A 361 6.15 6.00 -18.05
N LEU A 362 5.28 6.73 -18.71
CA LEU A 362 4.17 6.17 -19.47
C LEU A 362 4.22 6.62 -20.92
N GLY A 363 3.78 5.74 -21.82
CA GLY A 363 3.49 6.01 -23.22
C GLY A 363 4.64 6.68 -23.98
N ASP A 364 4.37 7.85 -24.55
CA ASP A 364 5.33 8.69 -25.25
C ASP A 364 6.17 9.56 -24.28
N THR A 365 6.54 8.93 -23.18
CA THR A 365 7.41 9.36 -22.08
C THR A 365 6.88 10.52 -21.23
N HIS A 366 5.66 10.32 -20.69
CA HIS A 366 5.13 11.14 -19.59
C HIS A 366 5.76 10.71 -18.28
N GLU A 367 6.61 11.57 -17.72
CA GLU A 367 7.34 11.33 -16.48
C GLU A 367 6.53 11.79 -15.27
N GLN A 368 6.33 10.90 -14.29
CA GLN A 368 5.85 11.26 -12.96
C GLN A 368 6.90 10.87 -11.93
N THR A 369 7.44 11.85 -11.21
CA THR A 369 8.46 11.63 -10.19
C THR A 369 7.87 11.02 -8.91
N VAL A 370 8.72 10.55 -8.01
CA VAL A 370 8.32 10.02 -6.69
C VAL A 370 7.56 11.04 -5.83
N ALA A 371 7.86 12.34 -5.94
CA ALA A 371 7.10 13.38 -5.25
C ALA A 371 5.83 13.81 -6.00
N GLY A 372 5.57 13.28 -7.20
CA GLY A 372 4.36 13.55 -7.97
C GLY A 372 4.47 14.70 -8.97
N THR A 373 5.68 15.13 -9.35
CA THR A 373 5.87 16.07 -10.46
C THR A 373 5.60 15.37 -11.78
N LEU A 374 4.69 15.90 -12.61
CA LEU A 374 4.40 15.40 -13.94
C LEU A 374 5.02 16.31 -15.01
N TYR A 375 5.74 15.73 -15.98
CA TYR A 375 6.28 16.43 -17.13
C TYR A 375 6.51 15.51 -18.33
N ASP A 376 6.48 16.05 -19.55
CA ASP A 376 6.78 15.32 -20.78
C ASP A 376 8.28 15.37 -21.07
N PHE A 377 8.86 14.21 -21.43
CA PHE A 377 10.28 14.13 -21.73
C PHE A 377 10.55 13.26 -22.97
N GLN A 378 10.60 13.88 -24.11
CA GLN A 378 10.62 13.22 -25.42
C GLN A 378 12.03 13.12 -26.05
N ALA A 379 13.08 13.12 -25.23
CA ALA A 379 14.44 12.86 -25.70
C ALA A 379 14.65 11.36 -25.98
N THR A 380 15.55 11.04 -26.92
CA THR A 380 15.96 9.66 -27.23
C THR A 380 17.33 9.36 -26.68
N GLY A 381 17.59 8.09 -26.33
CA GLY A 381 18.85 7.61 -25.74
C GLY A 381 18.61 6.74 -24.51
N ASP A 382 19.69 6.41 -23.83
CA ASP A 382 19.64 5.71 -22.54
C ASP A 382 19.67 6.74 -21.41
N PHE A 383 18.77 6.58 -20.43
CA PHE A 383 18.63 7.51 -19.30
C PHE A 383 18.56 6.76 -17.98
N VAL A 384 19.07 7.39 -16.90
CA VAL A 384 18.81 6.98 -15.53
C VAL A 384 17.43 7.50 -15.14
N GLU A 385 16.47 6.60 -14.96
CA GLU A 385 15.13 6.94 -14.47
C GLU A 385 15.10 7.14 -12.96
N ALA A 386 15.64 6.16 -12.25
CA ALA A 386 15.71 6.22 -10.78
C ALA A 386 17.01 5.59 -10.28
N GLN A 387 17.59 6.20 -9.24
CA GLN A 387 18.78 5.70 -8.57
C GLN A 387 18.69 5.97 -7.07
N ILE A 388 18.96 4.94 -6.26
CA ILE A 388 19.04 5.01 -4.80
C ILE A 388 20.40 4.46 -4.39
N GLY A 389 21.29 5.35 -3.97
CA GLY A 389 22.66 4.98 -3.65
C GLY A 389 23.36 4.26 -4.81
N SER A 390 24.19 3.26 -4.48
CA SER A 390 24.85 2.42 -5.47
C SER A 390 24.14 1.07 -5.68
N ALA A 391 23.13 0.75 -4.89
CA ALA A 391 22.51 -0.56 -4.87
C ALA A 391 21.29 -0.70 -5.79
N PHE A 392 20.56 0.39 -6.04
CA PHE A 392 19.37 0.38 -6.89
C PHE A 392 19.49 1.40 -8.02
N GLU A 393 19.20 0.97 -9.24
CA GLU A 393 19.20 1.84 -10.42
C GLU A 393 18.23 1.29 -11.48
N VAL A 394 17.49 2.18 -12.13
CA VAL A 394 16.63 1.88 -13.28
C VAL A 394 17.09 2.72 -14.46
N GLN A 395 17.29 2.08 -15.60
CA GLN A 395 17.63 2.73 -16.87
C GLN A 395 16.56 2.41 -17.92
N THR A 396 16.22 3.40 -18.73
CA THR A 396 15.34 3.22 -19.90
C THR A 396 16.07 3.56 -21.17
N ARG A 397 15.75 2.86 -22.26
CA ARG A 397 16.10 3.22 -23.62
C ARG A 397 14.91 3.85 -24.31
N LYS A 398 14.96 5.15 -24.50
CA LYS A 398 13.95 5.92 -25.22
C LYS A 398 14.32 6.00 -26.70
N VAL A 399 13.37 5.71 -27.57
CA VAL A 399 13.54 5.74 -29.03
C VAL A 399 12.47 6.60 -29.68
N SER A 400 12.77 7.20 -30.82
CA SER A 400 11.79 7.99 -31.57
C SER A 400 10.64 7.13 -32.10
N GLY A 401 9.44 7.67 -32.14
CA GLY A 401 8.27 7.13 -32.84
C GLY A 401 8.29 7.35 -34.37
N ALA A 402 9.45 7.74 -34.95
CA ALA A 402 9.61 7.91 -36.40
C ALA A 402 9.28 6.62 -37.18
N PRO A 403 8.79 6.74 -38.41
CA PRO A 403 8.68 7.99 -39.19
C PRO A 403 7.39 8.79 -38.94
N ILE A 404 6.38 8.24 -38.28
CA ILE A 404 5.05 8.85 -38.17
C ILE A 404 5.07 9.98 -37.13
N TRP A 405 5.71 9.75 -36.00
CA TRP A 405 5.76 10.66 -34.85
C TRP A 405 7.22 10.95 -34.42
N PRO A 406 7.99 11.70 -35.24
CA PRO A 406 9.43 11.89 -34.98
C PRO A 406 9.74 12.65 -33.69
N ASN A 407 8.79 13.43 -33.16
CA ASN A 407 8.92 14.20 -31.93
C ASN A 407 8.42 13.44 -30.67
N ALA A 408 7.79 12.28 -30.82
CA ALA A 408 7.44 11.40 -29.71
C ALA A 408 8.61 10.47 -29.37
N SER A 409 8.78 10.12 -28.11
CA SER A 409 9.74 9.09 -27.70
C SER A 409 9.08 7.99 -26.90
N LEU A 410 9.58 6.77 -27.03
CA LEU A 410 8.98 5.57 -26.45
C LEU A 410 10.03 4.79 -25.66
N ASN A 411 9.69 4.30 -24.49
CA ASN A 411 10.55 3.41 -23.70
C ASN A 411 10.58 2.02 -24.35
N ARG A 412 11.56 1.74 -25.24
CA ARG A 412 11.66 0.44 -25.92
C ARG A 412 12.24 -0.67 -25.03
N SER A 413 13.16 -0.33 -24.16
CA SER A 413 13.80 -1.28 -23.26
C SER A 413 14.01 -0.67 -21.87
N VAL A 414 13.97 -1.52 -20.86
CA VAL A 414 14.13 -1.15 -19.45
C VAL A 414 15.13 -2.08 -18.78
N ALA A 415 16.03 -1.55 -17.97
CA ALA A 415 16.92 -2.35 -17.15
C ALA A 415 16.93 -1.86 -15.72
N THR A 416 17.09 -2.79 -14.77
CA THR A 416 17.26 -2.46 -13.36
C THR A 416 18.44 -3.22 -12.78
N ARG A 417 19.14 -2.58 -11.83
CA ARG A 417 20.13 -3.19 -10.96
C ARG A 417 19.62 -3.13 -9.52
N MET A 418 19.60 -4.27 -8.86
CA MET A 418 19.24 -4.46 -7.45
C MET A 418 20.39 -5.22 -6.76
N GLY A 419 21.21 -4.51 -6.00
CA GLY A 419 22.49 -5.01 -5.51
C GLY A 419 23.42 -5.41 -6.66
N THR A 420 23.77 -6.68 -6.74
CA THR A 420 24.58 -7.27 -7.83
C THR A 420 23.75 -7.84 -8.97
N THR A 421 22.45 -7.98 -8.80
CA THR A 421 21.55 -8.53 -9.83
C THR A 421 21.17 -7.46 -10.85
N ARG A 422 21.28 -7.82 -12.13
CA ARG A 422 20.83 -7.00 -13.26
C ARG A 422 19.72 -7.72 -14.02
N VAL A 423 18.61 -7.03 -14.23
CA VAL A 423 17.47 -7.53 -15.01
C VAL A 423 17.15 -6.51 -16.09
N ALA A 424 17.03 -6.94 -17.33
CA ALA A 424 16.59 -6.08 -18.43
C ALA A 424 15.42 -6.74 -19.17
N LEU A 425 14.46 -5.92 -19.60
CA LEU A 425 13.43 -6.27 -20.54
C LEU A 425 13.73 -5.56 -21.86
N CYS A 426 14.23 -6.31 -22.81
CA CYS A 426 14.65 -5.80 -24.10
C CYS A 426 13.53 -5.94 -25.14
N ASP A 427 13.33 -4.87 -25.90
CA ASP A 427 12.51 -4.87 -27.11
C ASP A 427 11.13 -5.51 -26.90
N GLY A 428 10.50 -5.19 -25.78
CA GLY A 428 9.19 -5.70 -25.38
C GLY A 428 9.24 -6.83 -24.37
N THR A 429 9.52 -8.08 -24.75
CA THR A 429 9.35 -9.24 -23.87
C THR A 429 10.58 -10.11 -23.68
N ARG A 430 11.72 -9.74 -24.25
CA ARG A 430 12.96 -10.51 -24.11
C ARG A 430 13.64 -10.19 -22.78
N LEU A 431 13.39 -11.06 -21.80
CA LEU A 431 13.98 -10.94 -20.47
C LEU A 431 15.46 -11.37 -20.49
N VAL A 432 16.32 -10.55 -19.91
CA VAL A 432 17.75 -10.80 -19.76
C VAL A 432 18.11 -10.65 -18.28
N VAL A 433 18.70 -11.68 -17.68
CA VAL A 433 19.11 -11.68 -16.27
C VAL A 433 20.64 -11.88 -16.22
N ASN A 434 21.35 -10.95 -15.62
CA ASN A 434 22.81 -10.95 -15.52
C ASN A 434 23.51 -11.22 -16.88
N GLY A 435 23.00 -10.61 -17.95
CA GLY A 435 23.51 -10.74 -19.32
C GLY A 435 23.02 -11.97 -20.08
N THR A 436 22.25 -12.87 -19.47
CA THR A 436 21.74 -14.10 -20.09
C THR A 436 20.26 -13.98 -20.41
N THR A 437 19.85 -14.29 -21.65
CA THR A 437 18.43 -14.37 -22.01
C THR A 437 17.78 -15.49 -21.22
N THR A 438 16.73 -15.14 -20.45
CA THR A 438 16.07 -16.03 -19.51
C THR A 438 14.57 -16.07 -19.79
N PRO A 439 14.06 -17.10 -20.49
CA PRO A 439 12.62 -17.21 -20.72
C PRO A 439 11.86 -17.35 -19.40
N LEU A 440 10.75 -16.60 -19.28
CA LEU A 440 9.85 -16.68 -18.14
C LEU A 440 8.41 -16.79 -18.64
N ALA A 441 7.72 -17.87 -18.29
CA ALA A 441 6.34 -18.08 -18.69
C ALA A 441 5.38 -17.13 -17.95
N SER A 442 4.22 -16.82 -18.55
CA SER A 442 3.16 -16.11 -17.85
C SER A 442 2.67 -16.92 -16.64
N GLY A 443 2.44 -16.25 -15.52
CA GLY A 443 2.11 -16.85 -14.23
C GLY A 443 3.34 -17.30 -13.40
N ALA A 444 4.54 -17.36 -14.00
CA ALA A 444 5.74 -17.82 -13.29
C ALA A 444 6.45 -16.71 -12.52
N THR A 445 7.18 -17.13 -11.49
CA THR A 445 8.12 -16.29 -10.73
C THR A 445 9.51 -16.91 -10.77
N LEU A 446 10.51 -16.13 -11.13
CA LEU A 446 11.92 -16.47 -11.04
C LEU A 446 12.46 -15.88 -9.74
N SER A 447 12.95 -16.72 -8.84
CA SER A 447 13.65 -16.29 -7.62
C SER A 447 15.15 -16.44 -7.81
N LEU A 448 15.90 -15.38 -7.53
CA LEU A 448 17.36 -15.34 -7.66
C LEU A 448 18.03 -15.46 -6.29
N PRO A 449 19.23 -16.04 -6.20
CA PRO A 449 19.93 -16.24 -4.91
C PRO A 449 20.19 -14.96 -4.12
N THR A 450 20.18 -13.81 -4.80
CA THR A 450 20.36 -12.48 -4.19
C THR A 450 19.11 -11.95 -3.47
N GLY A 451 17.99 -12.68 -3.48
CA GLY A 451 16.71 -12.21 -2.96
C GLY A 451 15.89 -11.37 -3.95
N VAL A 452 16.40 -11.16 -5.17
CA VAL A 452 15.62 -10.51 -6.23
C VAL A 452 14.68 -11.52 -6.87
N THR A 453 13.43 -11.12 -7.09
CA THR A 453 12.42 -11.91 -7.79
C THR A 453 11.98 -11.23 -9.08
N VAL A 454 11.64 -12.03 -10.09
CA VAL A 454 11.01 -11.54 -11.33
C VAL A 454 9.72 -12.32 -11.52
N ARG A 455 8.57 -11.67 -11.41
CA ARG A 455 7.26 -12.26 -11.68
C ARG A 455 6.74 -11.77 -13.03
N ARG A 456 6.17 -12.67 -13.80
CA ARG A 456 5.50 -12.34 -15.07
C ARG A 456 4.03 -12.77 -15.04
N VAL A 457 3.14 -11.86 -15.43
CA VAL A 457 1.73 -12.18 -15.74
C VAL A 457 1.39 -11.51 -17.06
N SER A 458 1.05 -12.27 -18.06
CA SER A 458 0.85 -11.79 -19.45
C SER A 458 2.09 -10.99 -19.91
N ASN A 459 1.93 -9.71 -20.23
CA ASN A 459 2.98 -8.78 -20.67
C ASN A 459 3.53 -7.91 -19.53
N VAL A 460 3.10 -8.15 -18.29
CA VAL A 460 3.53 -7.38 -17.12
C VAL A 460 4.60 -8.14 -16.36
N TYR A 461 5.71 -7.47 -16.09
CA TYR A 461 6.81 -7.96 -15.29
C TYR A 461 6.93 -7.12 -14.02
N LEU A 462 7.13 -7.75 -12.87
CA LEU A 462 7.51 -7.11 -11.61
C LEU A 462 8.85 -7.67 -11.18
N VAL A 463 9.87 -6.81 -11.14
CA VAL A 463 11.18 -7.11 -10.57
C VAL A 463 11.21 -6.50 -9.18
N LYS A 464 11.46 -7.29 -8.14
CA LYS A 464 11.43 -6.84 -6.74
C LYS A 464 12.66 -7.34 -5.98
N ASP A 465 13.31 -6.45 -5.26
CA ASP A 465 14.29 -6.78 -4.23
C ASP A 465 13.56 -7.00 -2.90
N GLN A 466 13.59 -8.21 -2.40
CA GLN A 466 12.89 -8.59 -1.17
C GLN A 466 13.53 -7.99 0.09
N SER A 467 14.79 -7.57 0.01
CA SER A 467 15.51 -7.01 1.16
C SER A 467 15.21 -5.53 1.38
N THR A 468 15.02 -4.78 0.30
CA THR A 468 14.79 -3.33 0.35
C THR A 468 13.34 -2.94 0.02
N GLY A 469 12.57 -3.86 -0.54
CA GLY A 469 11.23 -3.57 -1.06
C GLY A 469 11.22 -2.76 -2.36
N ASN A 470 12.37 -2.32 -2.86
CA ASN A 470 12.45 -1.59 -4.13
C ASN A 470 12.03 -2.50 -5.28
N ASN A 471 11.25 -1.97 -6.22
CA ASN A 471 10.72 -2.77 -7.31
C ASN A 471 10.49 -1.96 -8.57
N VAL A 472 10.41 -2.66 -9.70
CA VAL A 472 10.12 -2.07 -11.02
C VAL A 472 9.05 -2.90 -11.69
N ARG A 473 7.91 -2.27 -11.97
CA ARG A 473 6.87 -2.86 -12.80
C ARG A 473 7.05 -2.37 -14.23
N ILE A 474 7.07 -3.31 -15.17
CA ILE A 474 7.22 -3.06 -16.59
C ILE A 474 6.03 -3.70 -17.30
N ALA A 475 5.18 -2.89 -17.92
CA ALA A 475 4.11 -3.37 -18.78
C ALA A 475 4.52 -3.20 -20.25
N ALA A 476 4.78 -4.33 -20.92
CA ALA A 476 5.18 -4.32 -22.32
C ALA A 476 3.95 -4.22 -23.21
N ASN A 477 3.88 -3.16 -24.01
CA ASN A 477 2.81 -2.89 -24.96
C ASN A 477 3.30 -3.26 -26.36
N LEU A 478 2.64 -4.25 -26.95
CA LEU A 478 2.96 -4.80 -28.27
C LEU A 478 1.92 -4.30 -29.27
N GLY A 479 2.07 -3.07 -29.73
CA GLY A 479 1.24 -2.51 -30.79
C GLY A 479 1.63 -3.03 -32.19
N ALA A 480 0.80 -2.75 -33.18
CA ALA A 480 1.06 -3.19 -34.57
C ALA A 480 2.36 -2.62 -35.15
N ASN A 481 2.76 -1.41 -34.73
CA ASN A 481 3.91 -0.68 -35.27
C ASN A 481 4.95 -0.29 -34.22
N TYR A 482 4.62 -0.41 -32.93
CA TYR A 482 5.46 0.02 -31.82
C TYR A 482 5.55 -1.07 -30.76
N VAL A 483 6.73 -1.18 -30.17
CA VAL A 483 6.94 -1.88 -28.90
C VAL A 483 7.41 -0.84 -27.91
N TYR A 484 6.66 -0.64 -26.83
CA TYR A 484 7.02 0.27 -25.76
C TYR A 484 6.65 -0.31 -24.39
N ASN A 485 7.24 0.25 -23.36
CA ASN A 485 7.02 -0.18 -21.99
C ASN A 485 6.51 0.99 -21.14
N ASP A 486 5.41 0.78 -20.45
CA ASP A 486 5.06 1.60 -19.30
C ASP A 486 5.86 1.12 -18.10
N VAL A 487 6.57 2.04 -17.46
CA VAL A 487 7.49 1.73 -16.36
C VAL A 487 6.98 2.40 -15.09
N GLN A 488 6.93 1.64 -14.00
CA GLN A 488 6.67 2.18 -12.68
C GLN A 488 7.79 1.71 -11.75
N VAL A 489 8.30 2.64 -10.94
CA VAL A 489 9.36 2.39 -9.99
C VAL A 489 8.79 2.54 -8.58
N GLY A 490 8.80 1.46 -7.81
CA GLY A 490 8.39 1.45 -6.41
C GLY A 490 9.59 1.59 -5.49
N VAL A 491 9.49 2.47 -4.53
CA VAL A 491 10.49 2.73 -3.49
C VAL A 491 10.03 2.07 -2.20
N GLY A 492 10.83 1.13 -1.68
CA GLY A 492 10.45 0.30 -0.53
C GLY A 492 10.26 1.10 0.75
N ASP A 493 11.16 2.03 1.04
CA ASP A 493 11.11 2.86 2.23
C ASP A 493 11.00 4.34 1.87
N TRP A 494 10.34 5.13 2.73
CA TRP A 494 10.20 6.57 2.56
C TRP A 494 10.20 7.30 3.91
N PRO A 495 10.88 8.45 4.06
CA PRO A 495 11.58 9.25 3.04
C PRO A 495 12.93 8.65 2.63
N GLN A 496 13.25 8.76 1.34
CA GLN A 496 14.52 8.32 0.77
C GLN A 496 14.88 9.18 -0.46
N THR A 497 16.16 9.55 -0.63
CA THR A 497 16.59 10.33 -1.79
C THR A 497 16.61 9.46 -3.04
N VAL A 498 15.77 9.80 -4.01
CA VAL A 498 15.72 9.20 -5.33
C VAL A 498 16.29 10.20 -6.34
N ARG A 499 17.29 9.77 -7.09
CA ARG A 499 17.93 10.53 -8.16
C ARG A 499 17.49 9.99 -9.52
N GLY A 500 17.62 10.75 -10.59
CA GLY A 500 17.21 10.35 -11.94
C GLY A 500 16.07 11.22 -12.47
N LEU A 501 15.58 10.91 -13.67
CA LEU A 501 14.44 11.60 -14.27
C LEU A 501 13.18 11.49 -13.42
N ALA A 502 12.98 10.35 -12.76
CA ALA A 502 11.86 10.08 -11.87
C ALA A 502 12.10 10.50 -10.40
N GLY A 503 13.23 11.16 -10.10
CA GLY A 503 13.61 11.58 -8.74
C GLY A 503 13.28 13.03 -8.43
N ASN A 504 13.19 13.31 -7.12
CA ASN A 504 13.17 14.68 -6.58
C ASN A 504 14.30 14.83 -5.55
N PRO A 505 14.99 15.99 -5.51
CA PRO A 505 16.15 16.17 -4.63
C PRO A 505 15.78 16.22 -3.14
N ASP A 506 14.60 16.71 -2.81
CA ASP A 506 14.10 16.90 -1.44
C ASP A 506 12.96 15.93 -1.10
N ASN A 507 13.08 14.71 -1.54
CA ASN A 507 12.16 13.59 -1.25
C ASN A 507 10.69 13.86 -1.61
N ASP A 508 10.02 14.82 -0.97
CA ASP A 508 8.60 15.11 -1.13
C ASP A 508 8.29 16.51 -1.69
N ASP A 509 9.29 17.28 -2.12
CA ASP A 509 9.06 18.55 -2.81
C ASP A 509 8.86 18.33 -4.33
N PRO A 510 7.62 18.43 -4.84
CA PRO A 510 7.35 18.23 -6.26
C PRO A 510 7.70 19.44 -7.12
N THR A 511 8.13 20.56 -6.53
CA THR A 511 8.36 21.83 -7.25
C THR A 511 9.80 22.00 -7.76
N VAL A 512 10.68 21.05 -7.43
CA VAL A 512 12.10 21.08 -7.79
C VAL A 512 12.56 19.77 -8.40
N LEU A 513 13.28 19.87 -9.52
CA LEU A 513 14.04 18.76 -10.13
C LEU A 513 15.54 19.01 -9.95
N ALA A 514 16.36 17.97 -9.96
CA ALA A 514 17.81 18.10 -9.84
C ALA A 514 18.54 17.33 -10.95
N ALA A 515 19.54 17.96 -11.56
CA ALA A 515 20.47 17.33 -12.48
C ALA A 515 21.42 16.34 -11.75
N ALA A 516 22.13 15.54 -12.52
CA ALA A 516 23.06 14.54 -11.97
C ALA A 516 24.22 15.14 -11.17
N ASP A 517 24.63 16.37 -11.48
CA ASP A 517 25.64 17.14 -10.76
C ASP A 517 25.09 17.87 -9.52
N GLY A 518 23.77 17.78 -9.26
CA GLY A 518 23.08 18.44 -8.15
C GLY A 518 22.53 19.83 -8.45
N ALA A 519 22.68 20.34 -9.69
CA ALA A 519 22.05 21.62 -10.08
C ALA A 519 20.52 21.50 -10.00
N ARG A 520 19.87 22.48 -9.37
CA ARG A 520 18.44 22.48 -9.07
C ARG A 520 17.66 23.36 -10.05
N PHE A 521 16.48 22.90 -10.41
CA PHE A 521 15.57 23.55 -11.35
C PHE A 521 14.19 23.65 -10.72
N SER A 522 13.68 24.88 -10.56
CA SER A 522 12.30 25.10 -10.14
C SER A 522 11.34 24.88 -11.32
N ILE A 523 10.17 24.38 -11.04
CA ILE A 523 9.10 24.14 -12.02
C ILE A 523 8.29 25.42 -12.23
N PRO A 524 7.88 25.73 -13.48
CA PRO A 524 8.14 25.00 -14.74
C PRO A 524 9.55 25.25 -15.29
N LEU A 525 10.14 24.22 -15.91
CA LEU A 525 11.42 24.35 -16.60
C LEU A 525 11.24 24.96 -17.99
N SER A 526 12.22 25.76 -18.41
CA SER A 526 12.32 26.10 -19.84
C SER A 526 12.64 24.85 -20.68
N PHE A 527 12.30 24.88 -21.96
CA PHE A 527 12.66 23.80 -22.88
C PHE A 527 14.17 23.51 -22.87
N ASN A 528 14.99 24.55 -22.87
CA ASN A 528 16.44 24.40 -22.85
C ASN A 528 16.96 23.85 -21.50
N ASP A 529 16.35 24.21 -20.39
CA ASP A 529 16.71 23.63 -19.11
C ASP A 529 16.29 22.14 -19.04
N LEU A 530 15.09 21.81 -19.50
CA LEU A 530 14.58 20.43 -19.48
C LEU A 530 15.44 19.49 -20.33
N TYR A 531 15.70 19.84 -21.58
CA TYR A 531 16.40 18.96 -22.53
C TYR A 531 17.91 19.19 -22.60
N GLY A 532 18.36 20.45 -22.52
CA GLY A 532 19.77 20.80 -22.68
C GLY A 532 20.60 20.63 -21.42
N ARG A 533 20.02 20.79 -20.24
CA ARG A 533 20.74 20.73 -18.95
C ARG A 533 20.28 19.56 -18.09
N TYR A 534 19.04 19.59 -17.60
CA TYR A 534 18.50 18.57 -16.71
C TYR A 534 18.51 17.18 -17.36
N GLY A 535 17.79 16.98 -18.45
CA GLY A 535 17.66 15.69 -19.12
C GLY A 535 19.00 15.16 -19.65
N THR A 536 19.84 16.04 -20.23
CA THR A 536 21.17 15.65 -20.73
C THR A 536 22.06 15.13 -19.59
N SER A 537 21.94 15.65 -18.37
CA SER A 537 22.73 15.21 -17.23
C SER A 537 22.45 13.76 -16.81
N TRP A 538 21.23 13.27 -17.08
CA TRP A 538 20.81 11.90 -16.76
C TRP A 538 21.04 10.89 -17.88
N ARG A 539 21.70 11.29 -18.97
CA ARG A 539 22.10 10.34 -20.02
C ARG A 539 23.10 9.34 -19.51
N VAL A 540 22.85 8.08 -19.79
CA VAL A 540 23.77 6.98 -19.43
C VAL A 540 24.96 6.99 -20.38
N ASN A 541 26.16 6.85 -19.83
CA ASN A 541 27.37 6.65 -20.62
C ASN A 541 27.28 5.28 -21.34
N PRO A 542 27.55 5.21 -22.65
CA PRO A 542 27.51 3.95 -23.40
C PRO A 542 28.36 2.80 -22.82
N LEU A 543 29.40 3.12 -22.06
CA LEU A 543 30.26 2.12 -21.40
C LEU A 543 29.64 1.54 -20.12
N THR A 544 28.65 2.22 -19.54
CA THR A 544 28.01 1.81 -18.26
C THR A 544 26.54 1.41 -18.43
N THR A 545 26.02 1.44 -19.66
CA THR A 545 24.62 1.08 -19.91
C THR A 545 24.36 -0.39 -19.56
N MET A 546 23.28 -0.61 -18.81
CA MET A 546 22.75 -1.95 -18.53
C MET A 546 21.94 -2.53 -19.70
N LEU A 547 21.70 -1.72 -20.75
CA LEU A 547 20.91 -2.05 -21.93
C LEU A 547 21.76 -2.51 -23.13
N SER A 548 23.02 -2.88 -22.90
CA SER A 548 23.94 -3.33 -23.96
C SER A 548 23.47 -4.59 -24.70
N ALA A 549 22.71 -5.46 -24.02
CA ALA A 549 22.12 -6.67 -24.62
C ALA A 549 20.85 -6.37 -25.47
N CYS A 550 20.29 -5.16 -25.38
CA CYS A 550 19.09 -4.77 -26.10
C CYS A 550 19.43 -4.10 -27.44
N THR A 551 18.46 -4.07 -28.37
CA THR A 551 18.65 -3.41 -29.66
C THR A 551 19.03 -1.94 -29.47
N ALA A 552 20.09 -1.49 -30.12
CA ALA A 552 20.60 -0.13 -30.03
C ALA A 552 19.52 0.90 -30.40
N GLY A 553 19.56 2.06 -29.77
CA GLY A 553 18.70 3.23 -30.07
C GLY A 553 19.54 4.42 -30.53
N GLY A 554 18.90 5.38 -31.17
CA GLY A 554 19.46 6.72 -31.44
C GLY A 554 19.55 7.52 -30.14
N SER A 555 20.32 8.63 -30.17
CA SER A 555 20.38 9.58 -29.06
C SER A 555 20.20 10.99 -29.60
N GLY A 556 19.30 11.76 -29.01
CA GLY A 556 19.02 13.13 -29.41
C GLY A 556 17.97 13.80 -28.52
N ASN A 557 17.82 15.11 -28.70
CA ASN A 557 16.74 15.87 -28.09
C ASN A 557 15.73 16.27 -29.17
N PRO A 558 14.44 16.40 -28.85
CA PRO A 558 13.47 16.93 -29.80
C PRO A 558 13.81 18.40 -30.15
N ALA A 559 13.43 18.84 -31.33
CA ALA A 559 13.63 20.22 -31.73
C ALA A 559 12.63 21.19 -31.06
N THR A 560 11.44 20.70 -30.76
CA THR A 560 10.33 21.43 -30.12
C THR A 560 9.57 20.49 -29.18
N PRO A 561 8.85 21.02 -28.17
CA PRO A 561 7.91 20.23 -27.41
C PRO A 561 6.83 19.61 -28.30
N PHE A 562 6.32 18.46 -27.91
CA PHE A 562 5.22 17.80 -28.58
C PHE A 562 4.14 17.44 -27.54
N TYR A 563 2.95 17.97 -27.73
CA TYR A 563 1.81 17.86 -26.82
C TYR A 563 0.56 17.40 -27.58
N ALA A 564 -0.49 17.01 -26.85
CA ALA A 564 -1.76 16.62 -27.43
C ALA A 564 -2.32 17.68 -28.40
N SER A 565 -2.16 18.98 -28.10
CA SER A 565 -2.58 20.08 -28.95
C SER A 565 -1.83 20.18 -30.30
N ASN A 566 -0.73 19.47 -30.46
CA ASN A 566 0.02 19.38 -31.73
C ASN A 566 -0.49 18.25 -32.64
N LEU A 567 -1.38 17.40 -32.17
CA LEU A 567 -2.01 16.37 -32.98
C LEU A 567 -2.94 17.00 -34.03
N PRO A 568 -3.08 16.41 -35.22
CA PRO A 568 -4.13 16.80 -36.18
C PRO A 568 -5.52 16.74 -35.49
N ASN A 569 -6.37 17.74 -35.75
CA ASN A 569 -7.66 17.90 -35.08
C ASN A 569 -8.52 16.64 -35.05
N GLN A 570 -8.54 15.88 -36.14
CA GLN A 570 -9.31 14.64 -36.22
C GLN A 570 -8.77 13.57 -35.29
N ILE A 571 -7.45 13.41 -35.22
CA ILE A 571 -6.78 12.44 -34.34
C ILE A 571 -6.98 12.87 -32.89
N TRP A 572 -6.79 14.14 -32.57
CA TRP A 572 -7.03 14.68 -31.25
C TRP A 572 -8.44 14.40 -30.77
N GLY A 573 -9.49 14.70 -31.58
CA GLY A 573 -10.88 14.51 -31.19
C GLY A 573 -11.24 13.04 -30.92
N GLN A 574 -10.72 12.12 -31.76
CA GLN A 574 -10.91 10.68 -31.54
C GLN A 574 -10.21 10.20 -30.26
N ALA A 575 -8.95 10.56 -30.07
CA ALA A 575 -8.15 10.19 -28.92
C ALA A 575 -8.75 10.72 -27.61
N TYR A 576 -9.15 11.99 -27.60
CA TYR A 576 -9.81 12.61 -26.45
C TYR A 576 -11.10 11.89 -26.05
N THR A 577 -11.94 11.53 -27.03
CA THR A 577 -13.18 10.79 -26.80
C THR A 577 -12.91 9.41 -26.21
N ILE A 578 -11.88 8.72 -26.68
CA ILE A 578 -11.47 7.41 -26.14
C ILE A 578 -11.02 7.55 -24.67
N CYS A 579 -10.18 8.54 -24.37
CA CYS A 579 -9.69 8.77 -23.02
C CYS A 579 -10.81 9.14 -22.03
N GLN A 580 -11.74 10.02 -22.44
CA GLN A 580 -12.92 10.33 -21.63
C GLN A 580 -13.83 9.11 -21.44
N GLY A 581 -14.05 8.33 -22.51
CA GLY A 581 -14.84 7.10 -22.46
C GLY A 581 -14.22 6.02 -21.54
N ALA A 582 -12.91 6.04 -21.37
CA ALA A 582 -12.20 5.20 -20.41
C ALA A 582 -12.31 5.70 -18.95
N GLY A 583 -13.01 6.81 -18.69
CA GLY A 583 -13.21 7.36 -17.34
C GLY A 583 -12.05 8.21 -16.83
N ILE A 584 -11.16 8.69 -17.69
CA ILE A 584 -10.05 9.56 -17.28
C ILE A 584 -10.59 10.98 -17.14
N VAL A 585 -10.68 11.48 -15.91
CA VAL A 585 -11.28 12.77 -15.57
C VAL A 585 -10.26 13.81 -15.10
N VAL A 586 -9.07 13.38 -14.68
CA VAL A 586 -7.98 14.25 -14.25
C VAL A 586 -7.37 14.92 -15.46
N LYS A 587 -7.37 16.25 -15.51
CA LYS A 587 -7.07 17.04 -16.72
C LYS A 587 -5.68 16.74 -17.31
N GLU A 588 -4.65 16.75 -16.50
CA GLU A 588 -3.28 16.47 -16.93
C GLU A 588 -3.10 15.05 -17.48
N TRP A 589 -3.79 14.06 -16.89
CA TRP A 589 -3.80 12.70 -17.40
C TRP A 589 -4.67 12.52 -18.64
N LEU A 590 -5.72 13.34 -18.79
CA LEU A 590 -6.53 13.36 -19.99
C LEU A 590 -5.74 13.92 -21.17
N ASP A 591 -4.92 14.96 -20.96
CA ASP A 591 -4.03 15.51 -21.99
C ASP A 591 -2.95 14.50 -22.39
N ALA A 592 -2.28 13.87 -21.41
CA ALA A 592 -1.28 12.82 -21.64
C ALA A 592 -1.88 11.60 -22.38
N CYS A 593 -3.03 11.11 -21.90
CA CYS A 593 -3.75 10.04 -22.58
C CYS A 593 -4.14 10.39 -24.02
N THR A 594 -4.60 11.63 -24.26
CA THR A 594 -4.99 12.07 -25.60
C THR A 594 -3.80 12.04 -26.56
N LEU A 595 -2.63 12.46 -26.10
CA LEU A 595 -1.41 12.35 -26.88
C LEU A 595 -1.07 10.88 -27.17
N ASP A 596 -1.00 10.06 -26.14
CA ASP A 596 -0.67 8.64 -26.25
C ASP A 596 -1.65 7.86 -27.14
N VAL A 597 -2.94 8.06 -26.96
CA VAL A 597 -3.95 7.40 -27.83
C VAL A 597 -3.80 7.86 -29.28
N GLY A 598 -3.49 9.14 -29.50
CA GLY A 598 -3.22 9.66 -30.84
C GLY A 598 -1.96 9.09 -31.49
N VAL A 599 -0.93 8.80 -30.71
CA VAL A 599 0.37 8.28 -31.16
C VAL A 599 0.41 6.76 -31.20
N LEU A 600 -0.09 6.10 -30.16
CA LEU A 600 0.10 4.67 -29.89
C LEU A 600 -1.16 3.84 -30.13
N GLY A 601 -2.32 4.49 -30.19
CA GLY A 601 -3.62 3.86 -30.40
C GLY A 601 -4.44 3.66 -29.10
N PRO A 602 -5.69 3.19 -29.24
CA PRO A 602 -6.70 3.18 -28.16
C PRO A 602 -6.30 2.45 -26.88
N SER A 603 -5.48 1.40 -26.98
CA SER A 603 -5.05 0.61 -25.82
C SER A 603 -4.18 1.38 -24.83
N ALA A 604 -3.54 2.48 -25.26
CA ALA A 604 -2.72 3.33 -24.39
C ALA A 604 -3.54 3.99 -23.27
N ALA A 605 -4.85 4.19 -23.45
CA ALA A 605 -5.73 4.76 -22.42
C ALA A 605 -5.70 3.97 -21.09
N ALA A 606 -5.47 2.67 -21.15
CA ALA A 606 -5.46 1.81 -19.94
C ALA A 606 -4.39 2.21 -18.90
N ALA A 607 -3.29 2.84 -19.32
CA ALA A 607 -2.22 3.30 -18.43
C ALA A 607 -2.65 4.47 -17.52
N TYR A 608 -3.74 5.15 -17.85
CA TYR A 608 -4.20 6.39 -17.21
C TYR A 608 -5.45 6.22 -16.35
N VAL A 609 -6.13 5.07 -16.45
CA VAL A 609 -7.37 4.81 -15.72
C VAL A 609 -7.10 4.81 -14.22
N GLY A 610 -7.90 5.60 -13.47
CA GLY A 610 -7.84 5.65 -12.01
C GLY A 610 -6.60 6.34 -11.42
N ARG A 611 -5.81 7.07 -12.22
CA ARG A 611 -4.70 7.87 -11.70
C ARG A 611 -5.21 9.08 -10.94
N GLU A 612 -4.62 9.32 -9.80
CA GLU A 612 -4.86 10.53 -8.99
C GLU A 612 -4.17 11.75 -9.62
N PRO A 613 -4.64 12.98 -9.34
CA PRO A 613 -3.97 14.18 -9.80
C PRO A 613 -2.47 14.19 -9.46
N ALA A 614 -1.66 14.71 -10.38
CA ALA A 614 -0.26 14.98 -10.08
C ALA A 614 -0.16 16.05 -8.96
N ALA A 615 0.90 15.97 -8.13
CA ALA A 615 1.12 17.00 -7.12
C ALA A 615 1.39 18.37 -7.77
N VAL A 616 2.17 18.38 -8.85
CA VAL A 616 2.43 19.54 -9.72
C VAL A 616 2.59 19.03 -11.15
N SER A 617 1.96 19.72 -12.10
CA SER A 617 2.23 19.50 -13.53
C SER A 617 3.10 20.64 -14.07
N ALA A 618 4.22 20.29 -14.69
CA ALA A 618 5.09 21.23 -15.39
C ALA A 618 4.66 21.43 -16.87
N ASN A 619 3.73 20.59 -17.36
CA ASN A 619 3.19 20.73 -18.70
C ASN A 619 2.24 21.93 -18.78
N PRO A 620 2.24 22.68 -19.88
CA PRO A 620 1.26 23.73 -20.09
C PRO A 620 -0.15 23.11 -20.18
N ILE A 621 -1.16 23.86 -19.72
CA ILE A 621 -2.56 23.49 -19.93
C ILE A 621 -2.84 23.46 -21.43
N GLN A 622 -3.25 22.29 -21.94
CA GLN A 622 -3.48 22.10 -23.38
C GLN A 622 -4.85 22.70 -23.78
N PRO A 623 -4.90 23.69 -24.68
CA PRO A 623 -6.16 24.12 -25.24
C PRO A 623 -6.72 23.04 -26.18
N ALA A 624 -8.04 22.88 -26.18
CA ALA A 624 -8.69 22.06 -27.20
C ALA A 624 -8.41 22.67 -28.60
N PRO A 625 -8.08 21.86 -29.63
CA PRO A 625 -7.86 22.37 -30.93
C PRO A 625 -9.14 23.02 -31.52
N PRO A 626 -9.01 24.04 -32.41
CA PRO A 626 -10.17 24.68 -33.00
C PRO A 626 -10.95 23.70 -33.89
N CYS A 627 -12.28 23.83 -33.88
CA CYS A 627 -13.14 23.01 -34.72
C CYS A 627 -12.90 23.25 -36.20
N SER A 628 -12.50 22.22 -36.94
CA SER A 628 -12.44 22.26 -38.40
C SER A 628 -13.68 21.57 -38.99
N GLY A 629 -14.64 22.33 -39.48
CA GLY A 629 -15.82 21.81 -40.21
C GLY A 629 -17.16 22.40 -39.80
N PRO A 630 -18.21 22.20 -40.59
CA PRO A 630 -19.54 22.81 -40.38
C PRO A 630 -20.35 22.17 -39.25
N SER A 631 -19.95 21.01 -38.73
CA SER A 631 -20.64 20.35 -37.60
C SER A 631 -19.63 19.98 -36.54
N PRO A 632 -19.64 20.67 -35.38
CA PRO A 632 -18.71 20.35 -34.31
C PRO A 632 -19.15 19.06 -33.62
N GLY A 633 -18.23 18.11 -33.51
CA GLY A 633 -18.34 17.10 -32.44
C GLY A 633 -18.32 17.81 -31.08
N PRO A 634 -18.82 17.16 -30.00
CA PRO A 634 -19.02 17.79 -28.67
C PRO A 634 -17.74 18.26 -27.97
N VAL A 635 -16.59 18.17 -28.57
CA VAL A 635 -15.28 18.23 -27.91
C VAL A 635 -14.36 19.36 -28.37
N CYS A 636 -14.74 20.15 -29.37
CA CYS A 636 -13.88 21.25 -29.81
C CYS A 636 -14.46 22.62 -29.40
N VAL A 637 -13.58 23.58 -29.09
CA VAL A 637 -13.97 24.96 -28.75
C VAL A 637 -14.26 25.74 -30.01
N ARG A 638 -15.49 26.25 -30.19
CA ARG A 638 -15.75 27.29 -31.19
C ARG A 638 -15.02 28.56 -30.75
N ALA A 639 -14.20 29.11 -31.64
CA ALA A 639 -13.67 30.45 -31.46
C ALA A 639 -14.83 31.39 -31.14
N GLY A 640 -14.80 32.02 -29.97
CA GLY A 640 -15.92 32.77 -29.43
C GLY A 640 -16.40 33.84 -30.39
N ARG A 641 -17.73 33.96 -30.54
CA ARG A 641 -18.30 35.26 -30.84
C ARG A 641 -18.13 36.10 -29.59
N THR A 642 -17.28 37.09 -29.66
CA THR A 642 -17.37 38.26 -28.75
C THR A 642 -18.69 38.93 -29.09
N GLU A 643 -19.70 38.80 -28.23
CA GLU A 643 -20.76 39.79 -28.09
C GLU A 643 -20.37 40.79 -27.03
#